data_cf6d98db8738b329b3ca8ed9844689c3
#
_entry.id   cf6d98db8738b329b3ca8ed9844689c3
#
_cell.length_a   1.000
_cell.length_b   1.000
_cell.length_c   1.000
_cell.angle_alpha   90.00
_cell.angle_beta   90.00
_cell.angle_gamma   90.00
#
_symmetry.space_group_name_H-M   'P 1'
#
loop_
_entity.id
_entity.type
_entity.pdbx_description
1 polymer ?
#
loop_
_entity_poly.entity_id
_entity_poly.type
_entity_poly.pdbx_seq_one_letter_code
_entity_poly.pdbx_strand_id
1 'polypeptide(L)'
;MGLSNSSSVPENNAPAIETSSEDAQEGLDKVVPNEPELLPKLLRTAHVLFGSSRSFYFSYDVDLTRSLGDGSIPPNSESPLHSQADEVFFWNRNLLKPFLSSGQDSLALPLIQGFVGQRTFVVDSQPPQSDDTGKDSVELSNLSSSKELPASPPVLSSRASIDLRSSERKYLITVISRRSTKRAGLRYLRRGIDQDGFVANMVETEQLLSTPTWDPSSKTYSFLQVRGSIPLFFTQSPYAFKPTPIRQHSEEANQAACRSHFESLSRNYGQLQIINLVEKHGVESIIGSAYETAIEEINKNASEDQKIPFEWFDFHAACRGMKFENVSMLLDQLRDKIESFGSTIQEDGKQLARQQGVFRTNCMDCLDRTNVCQSSFAKHMLEVQLKEEGFDMSVQSDQVTAWFNTLWADNGDAVSKQYASTAAMKGDYTRTRKRDYRGALNDLGLGLARYYSGMVNDYFSQAAIDFLLGNVTAKIFEEFESDMMTKDPAVSVIKMRELAVELCQKRVIADEKEEFHGGWVLLSPTTPDAIKSWPLEEVVLLLTDAALYSCRFDWKSDKVSSFERVELDSITGIKYGTYITSTISLSHIDEIRNAGFVVTYSPGKSDIRRTNTRTFSSRGEMTGKENATEQKDASIPASLANLLTSKSSSSSSPSVRRLVFKATNVDSSVAVVGNDGPKQTETQQVSTICGDIERLALERLVEHPGEERKRLIETGPIISVEEAKKNTGLLEQLGHSLKKMVWA
;
A
#
# COMPACT_ATOMS: atom_id res chain seq x y z
N MET A 1 -28.28 -14.64 -16.60
CA MET A 1 -28.93 -14.37 -15.29
C MET A 1 -29.92 -13.23 -15.50
N GLY A 2 -31.21 -13.53 -15.60
CA GLY A 2 -32.25 -12.57 -15.84
C GLY A 2 -32.70 -11.92 -14.53
N LEU A 3 -32.71 -10.60 -14.50
CA LEU A 3 -33.41 -9.80 -13.51
C LEU A 3 -34.88 -9.73 -13.95
N SER A 4 -35.79 -10.44 -13.29
CA SER A 4 -37.21 -10.23 -13.44
C SER A 4 -37.69 -9.25 -12.36
N ASN A 5 -38.16 -8.08 -12.80
CA ASN A 5 -39.05 -7.22 -12.01
C ASN A 5 -40.45 -7.79 -12.01
N SER A 6 -41.04 -8.03 -10.87
CA SER A 6 -42.50 -7.96 -10.73
C SER A 6 -42.87 -7.64 -9.28
N SER A 7 -43.45 -6.58 -9.15
CA SER A 7 -44.50 -5.93 -8.34
C SER A 7 -45.27 -6.80 -7.32
N SER A 8 -45.64 -6.02 -6.27
CA SER A 8 -46.77 -6.19 -5.31
C SER A 8 -46.60 -7.17 -4.15
N VAL A 9 -46.42 -6.53 -3.00
CA VAL A 9 -46.54 -7.09 -1.64
C VAL A 9 -48.00 -7.10 -1.24
N PRO A 10 -48.51 -8.14 -0.59
CA PRO A 10 -49.61 -8.01 0.38
C PRO A 10 -49.03 -8.01 1.80
N GLU A 11 -49.44 -7.01 2.59
CA GLU A 11 -49.30 -7.01 4.04
C GLU A 11 -49.89 -8.27 4.66
N ASN A 12 -49.12 -8.97 5.47
CA ASN A 12 -49.64 -9.91 6.45
C ASN A 12 -48.89 -9.75 7.78
N ASN A 13 -49.66 -9.40 8.79
CA ASN A 13 -49.31 -9.37 10.19
C ASN A 13 -48.76 -10.71 10.68
N ALA A 14 -47.55 -10.69 11.19
CA ALA A 14 -47.01 -11.74 12.05
C ALA A 14 -46.58 -11.11 13.39
N PRO A 15 -46.78 -11.81 14.53
CA PRO A 15 -46.66 -11.21 15.87
C PRO A 15 -45.21 -10.86 16.21
N ALA A 16 -45.04 -9.71 16.86
CA ALA A 16 -43.79 -9.26 17.43
C ALA A 16 -43.30 -10.29 18.47
N ILE A 17 -42.11 -10.85 18.19
CA ILE A 17 -41.31 -11.50 19.24
C ILE A 17 -40.46 -10.41 19.84
N GLU A 18 -40.84 -9.96 21.03
CA GLU A 18 -39.99 -9.17 21.90
C GLU A 18 -38.83 -10.06 22.35
N THR A 19 -37.70 -10.00 21.66
CA THR A 19 -36.43 -10.45 22.20
C THR A 19 -35.80 -9.26 22.87
N SER A 20 -35.55 -9.42 24.17
CA SER A 20 -34.93 -8.41 25.04
C SER A 20 -33.61 -7.89 24.43
N SER A 21 -33.59 -6.58 24.22
CA SER A 21 -32.47 -5.82 23.66
C SER A 21 -31.26 -5.70 24.59
N GLU A 22 -31.29 -6.31 25.75
CA GLU A 22 -30.24 -6.15 26.79
C GLU A 22 -29.04 -7.10 26.54
N ASP A 23 -29.26 -8.34 26.06
CA ASP A 23 -28.17 -9.29 25.85
C ASP A 23 -27.33 -9.02 24.58
N ALA A 24 -27.90 -8.31 23.59
CA ALA A 24 -27.17 -7.90 22.39
C ALA A 24 -26.27 -6.67 22.64
N GLN A 25 -26.62 -5.84 23.61
CA GLN A 25 -25.90 -4.64 24.01
C GLN A 25 -24.64 -4.98 24.84
N GLU A 26 -24.74 -6.00 25.74
CA GLU A 26 -23.63 -6.43 26.58
C GLU A 26 -22.47 -7.10 25.80
N GLY A 27 -22.73 -7.65 24.63
CA GLY A 27 -21.71 -8.22 23.75
C GLY A 27 -20.91 -7.19 22.96
N LEU A 28 -21.53 -6.03 22.62
CA LEU A 28 -20.88 -4.93 21.91
C LEU A 28 -20.04 -4.05 22.85
N ASP A 29 -20.47 -3.89 24.11
CA ASP A 29 -19.78 -3.03 25.09
C ASP A 29 -18.42 -3.59 25.58
N LYS A 30 -18.14 -4.88 25.31
CA LYS A 30 -16.86 -5.50 25.67
C LYS A 30 -15.77 -5.40 24.59
N VAL A 31 -16.07 -4.90 23.39
CA VAL A 31 -15.14 -4.90 22.24
C VAL A 31 -14.69 -3.51 21.82
N VAL A 32 -15.37 -2.45 22.26
CA VAL A 32 -15.01 -1.08 21.89
C VAL A 32 -14.77 -0.25 23.16
N PRO A 33 -13.59 0.36 23.33
CA PRO A 33 -13.40 1.34 24.38
C PRO A 33 -14.41 2.47 24.22
N ASN A 34 -14.97 2.92 25.33
CA ASN A 34 -16.03 3.92 25.49
C ASN A 34 -15.64 5.27 24.86
N GLU A 35 -15.69 5.38 23.52
CA GLU A 35 -15.61 6.67 22.83
C GLU A 35 -16.79 6.82 21.87
N PRO A 36 -17.81 7.62 22.23
CA PRO A 36 -19.03 7.77 21.44
C PRO A 36 -18.82 8.40 20.05
N GLU A 37 -17.64 8.97 19.76
CA GLU A 37 -17.36 9.63 18.49
C GLU A 37 -16.79 8.70 17.40
N LEU A 38 -16.14 7.58 17.75
CA LEU A 38 -15.48 6.69 16.79
C LEU A 38 -16.47 5.79 16.05
N LEU A 39 -17.43 5.20 16.75
CA LEU A 39 -18.40 4.27 16.16
C LEU A 39 -19.23 4.90 15.03
N PRO A 40 -19.79 6.12 15.16
CA PRO A 40 -20.49 6.79 14.06
C PRO A 40 -19.62 7.01 12.83
N LYS A 41 -18.33 7.32 13.01
CA LYS A 41 -17.38 7.51 11.89
C LYS A 41 -17.05 6.19 11.19
N LEU A 42 -16.84 5.11 11.95
CA LEU A 42 -16.66 3.77 11.40
C LEU A 42 -17.87 3.32 10.60
N LEU A 43 -19.07 3.49 11.15
CA LEU A 43 -20.33 3.15 10.47
C LEU A 43 -20.51 3.97 9.20
N ARG A 44 -20.22 5.27 9.24
CA ARG A 44 -20.25 6.14 8.05
C ARG A 44 -19.24 5.67 6.99
N THR A 45 -18.02 5.36 7.39
CA THR A 45 -16.98 4.87 6.46
C THR A 45 -17.36 3.52 5.87
N ALA A 46 -17.87 2.60 6.68
CA ALA A 46 -18.40 1.32 6.20
C ALA A 46 -19.58 1.53 5.24
N HIS A 47 -20.51 2.44 5.54
CA HIS A 47 -21.62 2.78 4.65
C HIS A 47 -21.13 3.33 3.31
N VAL A 48 -20.16 4.23 3.31
CA VAL A 48 -19.55 4.75 2.07
C VAL A 48 -18.85 3.64 1.31
N LEU A 49 -18.08 2.81 2.01
CA LEU A 49 -17.28 1.74 1.40
C LEU A 49 -18.17 0.67 0.77
N PHE A 50 -19.20 0.17 1.47
CA PHE A 50 -20.06 -0.91 0.99
C PHE A 50 -21.29 -0.41 0.23
N GLY A 51 -21.94 0.63 0.70
CA GLY A 51 -23.21 1.10 0.16
C GLY A 51 -23.07 2.05 -1.03
N SER A 52 -22.14 3.01 -0.96
CA SER A 52 -22.03 4.07 -1.97
C SER A 52 -21.02 3.78 -3.07
N SER A 53 -19.97 3.00 -2.79
CA SER A 53 -18.87 2.79 -3.73
C SER A 53 -19.24 1.90 -4.93
N ARG A 54 -20.22 1.00 -4.76
CA ARG A 54 -20.60 -0.03 -5.75
C ARG A 54 -19.38 -0.80 -6.29
N SER A 55 -18.44 -1.12 -5.42
CA SER A 55 -17.17 -1.73 -5.79
C SER A 55 -17.01 -3.16 -5.30
N PHE A 56 -18.03 -3.72 -4.66
CA PHE A 56 -18.03 -5.08 -4.14
C PHE A 56 -18.99 -5.96 -4.92
N TYR A 57 -18.52 -7.15 -5.26
CA TYR A 57 -19.26 -8.12 -6.06
C TYR A 57 -19.14 -9.52 -5.47
N PHE A 58 -20.19 -10.28 -5.58
CA PHE A 58 -20.24 -11.70 -5.21
C PHE A 58 -21.14 -12.48 -6.17
N SER A 59 -21.05 -13.78 -6.15
CA SER A 59 -21.96 -14.69 -6.84
C SER A 59 -22.33 -15.83 -5.91
N TYR A 60 -23.54 -16.40 -6.11
CA TYR A 60 -23.97 -17.58 -5.36
C TYR A 60 -23.39 -18.87 -5.94
N ASP A 61 -23.11 -18.90 -7.23
CA ASP A 61 -22.79 -20.11 -7.97
C ASP A 61 -21.33 -20.17 -8.47
N VAL A 62 -20.66 -19.02 -8.56
CA VAL A 62 -19.33 -18.91 -9.15
C VAL A 62 -18.39 -18.18 -8.21
N ASP A 63 -17.22 -18.74 -7.99
CA ASP A 63 -16.14 -18.04 -7.28
C ASP A 63 -15.56 -16.91 -8.14
N LEU A 64 -15.92 -15.67 -7.81
CA LEU A 64 -15.41 -14.47 -8.51
C LEU A 64 -13.96 -14.15 -8.14
N THR A 65 -13.38 -14.77 -7.12
CA THR A 65 -11.98 -14.51 -6.73
C THR A 65 -10.98 -15.16 -7.69
N ARG A 66 -11.43 -16.11 -8.51
CA ARG A 66 -10.60 -16.86 -9.46
C ARG A 66 -10.95 -16.55 -10.90
N SER A 67 -9.94 -16.67 -11.76
CA SER A 67 -10.12 -16.55 -13.21
C SER A 67 -10.55 -17.88 -13.83
N LEU A 68 -11.10 -17.82 -15.04
CA LEU A 68 -11.48 -19.02 -15.81
C LEU A 68 -10.29 -19.96 -16.06
N GLY A 69 -9.09 -19.41 -16.18
CA GLY A 69 -7.86 -20.18 -16.41
C GLY A 69 -7.21 -20.77 -15.17
N ASP A 70 -7.75 -20.50 -13.99
CA ASP A 70 -7.23 -21.06 -12.74
C ASP A 70 -7.69 -22.51 -12.57
N GLY A 71 -6.84 -23.43 -12.99
CA GLY A 71 -7.10 -24.88 -12.90
C GLY A 71 -6.85 -25.51 -11.53
N SER A 72 -6.67 -24.71 -10.48
CA SER A 72 -6.31 -25.21 -9.14
C SER A 72 -7.43 -25.97 -8.45
N ILE A 73 -8.68 -25.78 -8.89
CA ILE A 73 -9.85 -26.47 -8.35
C ILE A 73 -10.48 -27.34 -9.41
N PRO A 74 -10.72 -28.65 -9.13
CA PRO A 74 -11.42 -29.52 -10.07
C PRO A 74 -12.82 -29.00 -10.35
N PRO A 75 -13.31 -29.02 -11.60
CA PRO A 75 -14.71 -28.76 -11.91
C PRO A 75 -15.55 -29.76 -11.13
N ASN A 76 -16.63 -29.30 -10.49
CA ASN A 76 -17.54 -30.05 -9.62
C ASN A 76 -17.07 -30.32 -8.19
N SER A 77 -16.24 -29.46 -7.63
CA SER A 77 -15.97 -29.50 -6.20
C SER A 77 -17.28 -29.17 -5.42
N GLU A 78 -17.73 -30.06 -4.55
CA GLU A 78 -18.86 -29.83 -3.63
C GLU A 78 -18.49 -28.92 -2.45
N SER A 79 -17.24 -28.48 -2.39
CA SER A 79 -16.74 -27.63 -1.31
C SER A 79 -17.38 -26.23 -1.37
N PRO A 80 -17.69 -25.62 -0.23
CA PRO A 80 -18.25 -24.27 -0.19
C PRO A 80 -17.34 -23.24 -0.90
N LEU A 81 -17.93 -22.23 -1.56
CA LEU A 81 -17.19 -21.22 -2.32
C LEU A 81 -16.09 -20.53 -1.50
N HIS A 82 -16.35 -20.25 -0.22
CA HIS A 82 -15.37 -19.57 0.65
C HIS A 82 -14.12 -20.41 0.92
N SER A 83 -14.22 -21.76 0.87
CA SER A 83 -13.06 -22.64 1.07
C SER A 83 -12.19 -22.77 -0.18
N GLN A 84 -12.73 -22.42 -1.35
CA GLN A 84 -12.08 -22.47 -2.65
C GLN A 84 -11.51 -21.12 -3.06
N ALA A 85 -11.97 -20.03 -2.40
CA ALA A 85 -11.66 -18.65 -2.78
C ALA A 85 -10.16 -18.33 -2.69
N ASP A 86 -9.65 -17.56 -3.66
CA ASP A 86 -8.30 -17.04 -3.63
C ASP A 86 -8.16 -15.95 -2.54
N GLU A 87 -7.29 -16.23 -1.56
CA GLU A 87 -7.05 -15.34 -0.42
C GLU A 87 -6.60 -13.93 -0.83
N VAL A 88 -5.94 -13.80 -1.99
CA VAL A 88 -5.46 -12.51 -2.49
C VAL A 88 -6.62 -11.59 -2.85
N PHE A 89 -7.73 -12.15 -3.32
CA PHE A 89 -8.90 -11.38 -3.78
C PHE A 89 -10.12 -11.53 -2.87
N PHE A 90 -10.06 -12.34 -1.82
CA PHE A 90 -11.15 -12.60 -0.88
C PHE A 90 -11.26 -11.47 0.16
N TRP A 91 -11.98 -10.40 -0.18
CA TRP A 91 -11.97 -9.15 0.59
C TRP A 91 -12.58 -9.26 1.98
N ASN A 92 -13.69 -9.96 2.14
CA ASN A 92 -14.42 -10.09 3.42
C ASN A 92 -13.99 -11.29 4.27
N ARG A 93 -12.89 -11.94 3.96
CA ARG A 93 -12.41 -13.13 4.68
C ARG A 93 -12.33 -12.93 6.19
N ASN A 94 -11.80 -11.80 6.63
CA ASN A 94 -11.69 -11.49 8.06
C ASN A 94 -13.07 -11.32 8.72
N LEU A 95 -14.00 -10.70 8.03
CA LEU A 95 -15.35 -10.46 8.53
C LEU A 95 -16.20 -11.74 8.61
N LEU A 96 -15.86 -12.76 7.83
CA LEU A 96 -16.58 -14.06 7.85
C LEU A 96 -16.11 -15.01 8.94
N LYS A 97 -14.99 -14.76 9.61
CA LYS A 97 -14.45 -15.62 10.67
C LYS A 97 -15.49 -16.02 11.74
N PRO A 98 -16.34 -15.12 12.27
CA PRO A 98 -17.36 -15.49 13.25
C PRO A 98 -18.40 -16.45 12.71
N PHE A 99 -18.82 -16.30 11.44
CA PHE A 99 -19.77 -17.19 10.77
C PHE A 99 -19.18 -18.58 10.54
N LEU A 100 -17.95 -18.64 10.04
CA LEU A 100 -17.23 -19.89 9.81
C LEU A 100 -16.98 -20.65 11.12
N SER A 101 -16.59 -19.95 12.19
CA SER A 101 -16.37 -20.57 13.50
C SER A 101 -17.66 -21.09 14.14
N SER A 102 -18.83 -20.59 13.74
CA SER A 102 -20.14 -21.07 14.18
C SER A 102 -20.74 -22.13 13.25
N GLY A 103 -20.03 -22.57 12.20
CA GLY A 103 -20.49 -23.59 11.24
C GLY A 103 -21.58 -23.10 10.28
N GLN A 104 -21.66 -21.78 10.03
CA GLN A 104 -22.64 -21.16 9.14
C GLN A 104 -22.06 -20.94 7.72
N ASP A 105 -21.56 -22.00 7.11
CA ASP A 105 -20.87 -21.95 5.81
C ASP A 105 -21.75 -21.42 4.67
N SER A 106 -23.06 -21.68 4.72
CA SER A 106 -24.01 -21.20 3.71
C SER A 106 -24.16 -19.68 3.64
N LEU A 107 -23.80 -18.98 4.72
CA LEU A 107 -23.81 -17.51 4.79
C LEU A 107 -22.47 -16.88 4.39
N ALA A 108 -21.45 -17.70 4.16
CA ALA A 108 -20.08 -17.25 3.90
C ALA A 108 -19.79 -17.15 2.40
N LEU A 109 -20.27 -16.08 1.76
CA LEU A 109 -19.98 -15.80 0.35
C LEU A 109 -18.74 -14.91 0.19
N PRO A 110 -17.77 -15.30 -0.66
CA PRO A 110 -16.62 -14.46 -0.96
C PRO A 110 -17.02 -13.18 -1.70
N LEU A 111 -16.54 -12.04 -1.22
CA LEU A 111 -16.62 -10.75 -1.91
C LEU A 111 -15.29 -10.43 -2.56
N ILE A 112 -15.33 -9.97 -3.82
CA ILE A 112 -14.22 -9.25 -4.44
C ILE A 112 -14.45 -7.75 -4.36
N GLN A 113 -13.39 -6.98 -4.18
CA GLN A 113 -13.40 -5.55 -4.47
C GLN A 113 -12.86 -5.34 -5.89
N GLY A 114 -13.59 -4.57 -6.71
CA GLY A 114 -13.15 -4.35 -8.09
C GLY A 114 -14.27 -3.85 -9.00
N PHE A 115 -14.46 -4.53 -10.10
CA PHE A 115 -15.47 -4.20 -11.11
C PHE A 115 -16.01 -5.47 -11.77
N VAL A 116 -17.31 -5.52 -12.00
CA VAL A 116 -17.95 -6.49 -12.88
C VAL A 116 -18.88 -5.74 -13.82
N GLY A 117 -18.63 -5.83 -15.12
CA GLY A 117 -19.46 -5.20 -16.13
C GLY A 117 -19.71 -6.13 -17.31
N GLN A 118 -20.93 -6.11 -17.85
CA GLN A 118 -21.35 -6.97 -18.95
C GLN A 118 -22.01 -6.17 -20.07
N ARG A 119 -21.77 -6.56 -21.32
CA ARG A 119 -22.44 -6.02 -22.49
C ARG A 119 -22.69 -7.10 -23.52
N THR A 120 -23.94 -7.17 -23.96
CA THR A 120 -24.33 -8.00 -25.11
C THR A 120 -24.17 -7.17 -26.38
N PHE A 121 -23.61 -7.77 -27.43
CA PHE A 121 -23.42 -7.14 -28.73
C PHE A 121 -23.68 -8.15 -29.86
N VAL A 122 -23.88 -7.65 -31.05
CA VAL A 122 -24.10 -8.44 -32.26
C VAL A 122 -22.97 -8.16 -33.23
N VAL A 123 -22.43 -9.19 -33.85
CA VAL A 123 -21.45 -9.13 -34.94
C VAL A 123 -22.03 -9.82 -36.15
N ASP A 124 -21.67 -9.32 -37.34
CA ASP A 124 -22.14 -9.83 -38.64
C ASP A 124 -20.94 -10.32 -39.46
N SER A 125 -20.97 -11.56 -39.89
CA SER A 125 -19.94 -12.11 -40.77
C SER A 125 -20.01 -11.54 -42.21
N GLN A 126 -21.15 -10.94 -42.59
CA GLN A 126 -21.39 -10.31 -43.88
C GLN A 126 -22.08 -8.94 -43.69
N PRO A 127 -21.38 -7.96 -43.09
CA PRO A 127 -22.00 -6.66 -42.88
C PRO A 127 -22.33 -6.01 -44.22
N PRO A 128 -23.48 -5.32 -44.35
CA PRO A 128 -23.86 -4.62 -45.60
C PRO A 128 -22.79 -3.56 -45.91
N GLN A 129 -22.27 -3.60 -47.10
CA GLN A 129 -21.39 -2.53 -47.57
C GLN A 129 -22.19 -1.22 -47.59
N SER A 130 -21.69 -0.20 -46.90
CA SER A 130 -22.28 1.12 -46.97
C SER A 130 -22.07 1.65 -48.38
N ASP A 131 -23.10 1.53 -49.22
CA ASP A 131 -23.13 2.27 -50.49
C ASP A 131 -23.10 3.77 -50.17
N ASP A 132 -22.02 4.40 -50.54
CA ASP A 132 -21.79 5.85 -50.40
C ASP A 132 -22.60 6.60 -51.50
N THR A 133 -23.92 6.42 -51.48
CA THR A 133 -24.86 7.16 -52.34
C THR A 133 -26.08 7.58 -51.53
N GLY A 134 -26.03 8.80 -51.01
CA GLY A 134 -27.24 9.41 -50.45
C GLY A 134 -26.92 10.56 -49.51
N LYS A 135 -26.55 11.70 -50.08
CA LYS A 135 -26.79 12.98 -49.41
C LYS A 135 -28.29 13.15 -49.22
N ASP A 136 -28.78 12.80 -48.04
CA ASP A 136 -30.00 13.38 -47.53
C ASP A 136 -29.67 14.17 -46.27
N SER A 137 -29.42 15.45 -46.49
CA SER A 137 -29.39 16.48 -45.47
C SER A 137 -30.78 16.60 -44.86
N VAL A 138 -31.00 15.98 -43.72
CA VAL A 138 -32.11 16.33 -42.86
C VAL A 138 -31.72 17.60 -42.10
N GLU A 139 -32.30 18.71 -42.57
CA GLU A 139 -32.27 20.01 -41.90
C GLU A 139 -32.79 19.88 -40.47
N LEU A 140 -31.92 20.06 -39.48
CA LEU A 140 -32.29 20.32 -38.11
C LEU A 140 -32.55 21.82 -37.95
N SER A 141 -33.71 22.29 -38.45
CA SER A 141 -34.24 23.59 -38.07
C SER A 141 -35.34 23.41 -37.06
N ASN A 142 -35.17 24.18 -35.96
CA ASN A 142 -36.15 24.49 -34.91
C ASN A 142 -36.32 23.49 -33.76
N LEU A 143 -35.57 23.75 -32.71
CA LEU A 143 -36.09 23.66 -31.34
C LEU A 143 -35.38 24.68 -30.44
N SER A 144 -35.99 25.85 -30.40
CA SER A 144 -35.73 26.83 -29.35
C SER A 144 -36.47 26.43 -28.06
N SER A 145 -35.78 26.64 -26.96
CA SER A 145 -36.29 26.88 -25.60
C SER A 145 -37.19 25.85 -24.93
N SER A 146 -36.57 25.08 -24.00
CA SER A 146 -37.07 25.00 -22.62
C SER A 146 -36.05 24.33 -21.73
N LYS A 147 -35.76 24.99 -20.62
CA LYS A 147 -34.95 24.51 -19.49
C LYS A 147 -35.73 23.39 -18.78
N GLU A 148 -35.24 22.17 -18.85
CA GLU A 148 -35.49 21.15 -17.81
C GLU A 148 -34.34 20.15 -17.84
N LEU A 149 -33.77 19.89 -16.66
CA LEU A 149 -32.74 18.88 -16.45
C LEU A 149 -33.32 17.48 -16.69
N PRO A 150 -32.75 16.65 -17.57
CA PRO A 150 -33.19 15.26 -17.65
C PRO A 150 -32.51 14.44 -16.56
N ALA A 151 -33.32 13.98 -15.63
CA ALA A 151 -33.03 12.82 -14.82
C ALA A 151 -33.16 11.58 -15.74
N SER A 152 -32.15 10.71 -15.68
CA SER A 152 -32.04 9.40 -16.33
C SER A 152 -31.39 9.36 -17.73
N PRO A 153 -30.39 8.48 -17.92
CA PRO A 153 -29.87 8.23 -19.26
C PRO A 153 -30.96 7.61 -20.14
N PRO A 154 -30.97 7.90 -21.45
CA PRO A 154 -31.96 7.33 -22.35
C PRO A 154 -31.80 5.80 -22.33
N VAL A 155 -32.85 5.12 -21.88
CA VAL A 155 -33.07 3.70 -22.14
C VAL A 155 -33.11 3.58 -23.66
N LEU A 156 -32.04 2.98 -24.24
CA LEU A 156 -32.10 2.52 -25.63
C LEU A 156 -33.33 1.61 -25.70
N SER A 157 -34.34 2.13 -26.39
CA SER A 157 -35.59 1.42 -26.65
C SER A 157 -35.24 0.00 -27.05
N SER A 158 -35.76 -0.95 -26.29
CA SER A 158 -35.79 -2.35 -26.62
C SER A 158 -36.28 -2.49 -28.07
N ARG A 159 -35.36 -2.74 -29.00
CA ARG A 159 -35.71 -3.36 -30.26
C ARG A 159 -36.23 -4.75 -29.87
N ALA A 160 -37.54 -4.85 -29.76
CA ALA A 160 -38.23 -6.12 -29.57
C ALA A 160 -37.71 -7.09 -30.63
N SER A 161 -37.29 -8.28 -30.21
CA SER A 161 -37.01 -9.49 -31.00
C SER A 161 -36.93 -9.27 -32.54
N ILE A 162 -35.84 -8.64 -32.98
CA ILE A 162 -35.48 -8.68 -34.41
C ILE A 162 -34.81 -10.05 -34.55
N ASP A 163 -35.43 -10.90 -35.39
CA ASP A 163 -34.78 -12.14 -35.80
C ASP A 163 -33.42 -11.80 -36.39
N LEU A 164 -32.36 -12.35 -35.78
CA LEU A 164 -30.99 -12.17 -36.24
C LEU A 164 -30.87 -12.74 -37.65
N ARG A 165 -30.16 -12.05 -38.54
CA ARG A 165 -29.81 -12.61 -39.84
C ARG A 165 -28.96 -13.86 -39.65
N SER A 166 -28.98 -14.79 -40.59
CA SER A 166 -28.14 -15.99 -40.52
C SER A 166 -26.65 -15.72 -40.44
N SER A 167 -26.20 -14.51 -40.87
CA SER A 167 -24.84 -14.01 -40.78
C SER A 167 -24.51 -13.33 -39.44
N GLU A 168 -25.54 -13.04 -38.61
CA GLU A 168 -25.39 -12.34 -37.33
C GLU A 168 -25.30 -13.31 -36.17
N ARG A 169 -24.35 -13.05 -35.25
CA ARG A 169 -24.26 -13.74 -33.98
C ARG A 169 -24.24 -12.76 -32.81
N LYS A 170 -24.83 -13.17 -31.72
CA LYS A 170 -24.91 -12.42 -30.48
C LYS A 170 -23.90 -12.98 -29.48
N TYR A 171 -23.06 -12.10 -28.94
CA TYR A 171 -22.09 -12.42 -27.91
C TYR A 171 -22.30 -11.59 -26.63
N LEU A 172 -21.76 -12.09 -25.54
CA LEU A 172 -21.66 -11.40 -24.24
C LEU A 172 -20.18 -11.18 -23.93
N ILE A 173 -19.81 -9.93 -23.68
CA ILE A 173 -18.52 -9.62 -23.09
C ILE A 173 -18.72 -9.31 -21.61
N THR A 174 -17.86 -9.87 -20.78
CA THR A 174 -17.81 -9.60 -19.35
C THR A 174 -16.38 -9.13 -18.98
N VAL A 175 -16.27 -8.02 -18.26
CA VAL A 175 -15.02 -7.57 -17.67
C VAL A 175 -15.11 -7.70 -16.16
N ILE A 176 -14.18 -8.46 -15.58
CA ILE A 176 -14.05 -8.65 -14.13
C ILE A 176 -12.69 -8.11 -13.71
N SER A 177 -12.68 -7.13 -12.83
CA SER A 177 -11.45 -6.69 -12.18
C SER A 177 -11.48 -7.10 -10.72
N ARG A 178 -10.41 -7.74 -10.26
CA ARG A 178 -10.20 -8.23 -8.89
C ARG A 178 -9.05 -7.44 -8.28
N ARG A 179 -9.34 -6.67 -7.24
CA ARG A 179 -8.31 -5.91 -6.53
C ARG A 179 -7.76 -6.72 -5.37
N SER A 180 -6.45 -6.81 -5.29
CA SER A 180 -5.77 -7.52 -4.20
C SER A 180 -6.09 -6.93 -2.84
N THR A 181 -6.34 -7.80 -1.85
CA THR A 181 -6.47 -7.45 -0.43
C THR A 181 -5.12 -7.20 0.22
N LYS A 182 -4.04 -7.73 -0.39
CA LYS A 182 -2.67 -7.53 0.05
C LYS A 182 -2.24 -6.10 -0.32
N ARG A 183 -1.67 -5.38 0.62
CA ARG A 183 -1.29 -3.97 0.47
C ARG A 183 -2.44 -3.09 -0.08
N ALA A 184 -3.69 -3.45 0.28
CA ALA A 184 -4.87 -2.68 -0.08
C ALA A 184 -4.86 -1.31 0.60
N GLY A 185 -5.44 -0.30 -0.07
CA GLY A 185 -5.56 1.02 0.51
C GLY A 185 -5.54 2.14 -0.52
N LEU A 186 -5.25 3.34 -0.04
CA LEU A 186 -5.42 4.58 -0.77
C LEU A 186 -4.07 5.12 -1.29
N ARG A 187 -4.13 5.89 -2.34
CA ARG A 187 -3.06 6.26 -3.27
C ARG A 187 -1.74 6.70 -2.63
N TYR A 188 -1.77 7.61 -1.63
CA TYR A 188 -0.54 8.13 -1.01
C TYR A 188 -0.11 7.34 0.22
N LEU A 189 -1.01 6.57 0.80
CA LEU A 189 -0.76 5.77 1.99
C LEU A 189 -0.26 4.35 1.65
N ARG A 190 -0.51 3.91 0.42
CA ARG A 190 -0.05 2.62 -0.12
C ARG A 190 0.61 2.85 -1.47
N ARG A 191 1.95 2.83 -1.48
CA ARG A 191 2.80 2.95 -2.66
C ARG A 191 3.80 1.80 -2.70
N GLY A 192 4.28 1.50 -3.91
CA GLY A 192 5.35 0.53 -4.10
C GLY A 192 5.01 -0.86 -3.59
N ILE A 193 6.02 -1.52 -3.07
CA ILE A 193 6.02 -2.91 -2.64
C ILE A 193 6.10 -3.03 -1.11
N ASP A 194 5.75 -4.20 -0.57
CA ASP A 194 6.07 -4.62 0.79
C ASP A 194 7.17 -5.70 0.81
N GLN A 195 7.50 -6.17 2.01
CA GLN A 195 8.56 -7.17 2.20
C GLN A 195 8.22 -8.55 1.66
N ASP A 196 6.92 -8.85 1.54
CA ASP A 196 6.43 -10.13 1.04
C ASP A 196 6.27 -10.15 -0.49
N GLY A 197 6.58 -9.03 -1.16
CA GLY A 197 6.50 -8.91 -2.62
C GLY A 197 5.14 -8.45 -3.14
N PHE A 198 4.21 -8.03 -2.27
CA PHE A 198 2.92 -7.50 -2.72
C PHE A 198 3.04 -6.00 -3.04
N VAL A 199 2.44 -5.61 -4.16
CA VAL A 199 2.45 -4.21 -4.60
C VAL A 199 1.13 -3.52 -4.34
N ALA A 200 1.18 -2.22 -4.08
CA ALA A 200 -0.01 -1.41 -3.95
C ALA A 200 -0.81 -1.36 -5.26
N ASN A 201 -2.14 -1.25 -5.13
CA ASN A 201 -3.07 -1.19 -6.26
C ASN A 201 -2.87 -2.31 -7.29
N MET A 202 -2.58 -3.52 -6.83
CA MET A 202 -2.56 -4.69 -7.68
C MET A 202 -3.99 -5.07 -8.05
N VAL A 203 -4.26 -5.14 -9.35
CA VAL A 203 -5.56 -5.54 -9.92
C VAL A 203 -5.34 -6.53 -11.04
N GLU A 204 -5.99 -7.67 -10.95
CA GLU A 204 -6.17 -8.61 -12.04
C GLU A 204 -7.41 -8.23 -12.81
N THR A 205 -7.32 -8.09 -14.13
CA THR A 205 -8.46 -7.79 -15.00
C THR A 205 -8.62 -8.90 -16.03
N GLU A 206 -9.79 -9.54 -16.00
CA GLU A 206 -10.19 -10.61 -16.90
C GLU A 206 -11.28 -10.13 -17.84
N GLN A 207 -11.08 -10.34 -19.13
CA GLN A 207 -12.08 -10.12 -20.15
C GLN A 207 -12.57 -11.47 -20.68
N LEU A 208 -13.85 -11.74 -20.52
CA LEU A 208 -14.50 -12.95 -20.98
C LEU A 208 -15.36 -12.66 -22.21
N LEU A 209 -15.25 -13.51 -23.24
CA LEU A 209 -16.15 -13.53 -24.38
C LEU A 209 -16.90 -14.85 -24.39
N SER A 210 -18.23 -14.79 -24.38
CA SER A 210 -19.12 -15.97 -24.34
C SER A 210 -20.42 -15.72 -25.12
N THR A 211 -21.23 -16.76 -25.26
CA THR A 211 -22.63 -16.59 -25.71
C THR A 211 -23.47 -15.95 -24.60
N PRO A 212 -24.55 -15.21 -24.94
CA PRO A 212 -25.40 -14.55 -23.93
C PRO A 212 -26.19 -15.50 -23.03
N THR A 213 -26.48 -16.66 -23.52
CA THR A 213 -27.15 -17.74 -22.80
C THR A 213 -26.11 -18.79 -22.41
N TRP A 214 -26.22 -19.32 -21.19
CA TRP A 214 -25.37 -20.40 -20.78
C TRP A 214 -25.61 -21.63 -21.67
N ASP A 215 -24.57 -22.04 -22.37
CA ASP A 215 -24.53 -23.25 -23.17
C ASP A 215 -23.13 -23.87 -22.97
N PRO A 216 -23.03 -25.05 -22.30
CA PRO A 216 -21.75 -25.69 -22.04
C PRO A 216 -21.00 -26.07 -23.31
N SER A 217 -21.70 -26.30 -24.43
CA SER A 217 -21.09 -26.61 -25.73
C SER A 217 -20.49 -25.39 -26.44
N SER A 218 -20.78 -24.18 -25.94
CA SER A 218 -20.24 -22.94 -26.51
C SER A 218 -18.89 -22.63 -25.93
N LYS A 219 -17.96 -22.15 -26.76
CA LYS A 219 -16.65 -21.66 -26.33
C LYS A 219 -16.78 -20.41 -25.47
N THR A 220 -16.02 -20.39 -24.40
CA THR A 220 -15.77 -19.20 -23.59
C THR A 220 -14.30 -18.89 -23.63
N TYR A 221 -13.98 -17.65 -23.99
CA TYR A 221 -12.62 -17.13 -24.05
C TYR A 221 -12.36 -16.25 -22.82
N SER A 222 -11.17 -16.35 -22.24
CA SER A 222 -10.71 -15.49 -21.15
C SER A 222 -9.34 -14.90 -21.50
N PHE A 223 -9.19 -13.60 -21.30
CA PHE A 223 -7.93 -12.88 -21.43
C PHE A 223 -7.61 -12.09 -20.17
N LEU A 224 -6.49 -12.42 -19.55
CA LEU A 224 -6.02 -11.86 -18.28
C LEU A 224 -4.92 -10.82 -18.49
N GLN A 225 -4.98 -9.75 -17.71
CA GLN A 225 -3.96 -8.72 -17.58
C GLN A 225 -3.79 -8.33 -16.12
N VAL A 226 -2.59 -7.94 -15.71
CA VAL A 226 -2.28 -7.53 -14.35
C VAL A 226 -1.75 -6.11 -14.32
N ARG A 227 -2.21 -5.29 -13.37
CA ARG A 227 -1.63 -3.98 -13.06
C ARG A 227 -1.22 -3.89 -11.60
N GLY A 228 -0.29 -3.02 -11.27
CA GLY A 228 0.13 -2.76 -9.90
C GLY A 228 1.21 -1.70 -9.84
N SER A 229 1.46 -1.16 -8.65
CA SER A 229 2.52 -0.19 -8.41
C SER A 229 3.89 -0.72 -8.85
N ILE A 230 4.84 0.15 -9.07
CA ILE A 230 6.24 -0.23 -9.33
C ILE A 230 6.73 -1.05 -8.12
N PRO A 231 7.35 -2.24 -8.34
CA PRO A 231 7.71 -3.15 -7.26
C PRO A 231 9.05 -2.76 -6.58
N LEU A 232 9.09 -1.53 -6.09
CA LEU A 232 10.18 -0.97 -5.28
C LEU A 232 9.59 -0.28 -4.06
N PHE A 233 10.38 -0.17 -2.99
CA PHE A 233 10.00 0.62 -1.82
C PHE A 233 10.13 2.10 -2.13
N PHE A 234 9.02 2.81 -2.18
CA PHE A 234 9.01 4.27 -2.35
C PHE A 234 7.77 4.92 -1.74
N THR A 235 7.88 6.19 -1.43
CA THR A 235 6.81 7.03 -0.90
C THR A 235 6.66 8.30 -1.71
N GLN A 236 5.51 8.95 -1.56
CA GLN A 236 5.22 10.27 -2.09
C GLN A 236 4.44 11.07 -1.06
N SER A 237 4.79 12.34 -0.85
CA SER A 237 4.07 13.20 0.08
C SER A 237 2.69 13.61 -0.46
N PRO A 238 1.58 13.42 0.28
CA PRO A 238 0.27 13.90 -0.14
C PRO A 238 0.16 15.44 -0.13
N TYR A 239 1.06 16.12 0.58
CA TYR A 239 1.03 17.57 0.76
C TYR A 239 1.70 18.36 -0.37
N ALA A 240 2.38 17.69 -1.29
CA ALA A 240 3.01 18.33 -2.44
C ALA A 240 2.10 18.27 -3.67
N PHE A 241 1.93 19.39 -4.37
CA PHE A 241 1.10 19.43 -5.60
C PHE A 241 1.65 18.52 -6.72
N LYS A 242 2.98 18.38 -6.81
CA LYS A 242 3.68 17.43 -7.68
C LYS A 242 4.65 16.61 -6.82
N PRO A 243 4.17 15.58 -6.12
CA PRO A 243 5.02 14.83 -5.21
C PRO A 243 6.08 14.04 -5.96
N THR A 244 7.34 14.30 -5.63
CA THR A 244 8.47 13.51 -6.12
C THR A 244 8.49 12.17 -5.40
N PRO A 245 8.62 11.04 -6.11
CA PRO A 245 8.81 9.74 -5.47
C PRO A 245 10.17 9.70 -4.77
N ILE A 246 10.15 9.25 -3.52
CA ILE A 246 11.35 9.08 -2.69
C ILE A 246 11.55 7.59 -2.49
N ARG A 247 12.63 7.04 -3.04
CA ARG A 247 13.00 5.64 -2.84
C ARG A 247 13.40 5.41 -1.39
N GLN A 248 12.99 4.26 -0.84
CA GLN A 248 13.26 3.85 0.53
C GLN A 248 14.04 2.53 0.52
N HIS A 249 14.66 2.22 1.64
CA HIS A 249 15.46 1.02 1.88
C HIS A 249 16.71 0.89 0.98
N SER A 250 17.54 -0.09 1.34
CA SER A 250 18.76 -0.38 0.59
C SER A 250 18.45 -0.97 -0.81
N GLU A 251 19.44 -1.00 -1.67
CA GLU A 251 19.31 -1.59 -3.00
C GLU A 251 19.01 -3.09 -2.91
N GLU A 252 19.67 -3.78 -1.96
CA GLU A 252 19.50 -5.22 -1.73
C GLU A 252 18.07 -5.55 -1.28
N ALA A 253 17.49 -4.75 -0.38
CA ALA A 253 16.11 -4.92 0.07
C ALA A 253 15.11 -4.70 -1.06
N ASN A 254 15.32 -3.65 -1.88
CA ASN A 254 14.51 -3.39 -3.07
C ASN A 254 14.59 -4.55 -4.07
N GLN A 255 15.79 -5.07 -4.32
CA GLN A 255 16.03 -6.17 -5.23
C GLN A 255 15.37 -7.48 -4.75
N ALA A 256 15.47 -7.79 -3.46
CA ALA A 256 14.87 -8.98 -2.87
C ALA A 256 13.33 -8.95 -2.98
N ALA A 257 12.70 -7.82 -2.62
CA ALA A 257 11.26 -7.66 -2.71
C ALA A 257 10.76 -7.68 -4.18
N CYS A 258 11.47 -7.03 -5.10
CA CYS A 258 11.17 -7.04 -6.53
C CYS A 258 11.23 -8.48 -7.09
N ARG A 259 12.25 -9.25 -6.73
CA ARG A 259 12.40 -10.65 -7.12
C ARG A 259 11.23 -11.50 -6.61
N SER A 260 10.89 -11.40 -5.31
CA SER A 260 9.76 -12.12 -4.72
C SER A 260 8.44 -11.82 -5.45
N HIS A 261 8.22 -10.56 -5.85
CA HIS A 261 7.05 -10.14 -6.63
C HIS A 261 6.95 -10.90 -7.96
N PHE A 262 8.03 -10.90 -8.74
CA PHE A 262 8.02 -11.52 -10.07
C PHE A 262 8.03 -13.06 -10.00
N GLU A 263 8.66 -13.66 -9.00
CA GLU A 263 8.57 -15.11 -8.76
C GLU A 263 7.14 -15.54 -8.43
N SER A 264 6.42 -14.73 -7.64
CA SER A 264 5.00 -14.98 -7.34
C SER A 264 4.13 -14.84 -8.58
N LEU A 265 4.32 -13.79 -9.38
CA LEU A 265 3.56 -13.60 -10.63
C LEU A 265 3.84 -14.70 -11.65
N SER A 266 5.10 -15.10 -11.84
CA SER A 266 5.45 -16.19 -12.78
C SER A 266 4.84 -17.53 -12.38
N ARG A 267 4.76 -17.83 -11.08
CA ARG A 267 4.09 -19.05 -10.60
C ARG A 267 2.60 -19.07 -10.92
N ASN A 268 1.95 -17.91 -10.81
CA ASN A 268 0.49 -17.81 -10.99
C ASN A 268 0.10 -17.71 -12.47
N TYR A 269 0.85 -16.93 -13.25
CA TYR A 269 0.46 -16.51 -14.60
C TYR A 269 1.38 -17.03 -15.72
N GLY A 270 2.46 -17.68 -15.40
CA GLY A 270 3.44 -18.15 -16.41
C GLY A 270 4.37 -17.04 -16.90
N GLN A 271 4.49 -16.85 -18.21
CA GLN A 271 5.37 -15.85 -18.79
C GLN A 271 4.89 -14.41 -18.46
N LEU A 272 5.84 -13.51 -18.31
CA LEU A 272 5.56 -12.11 -17.97
C LEU A 272 6.13 -11.18 -19.02
N GLN A 273 5.39 -10.11 -19.35
CA GLN A 273 5.87 -8.97 -20.11
C GLN A 273 5.62 -7.71 -19.30
N ILE A 274 6.67 -7.02 -18.90
CA ILE A 274 6.55 -5.75 -18.18
C ILE A 274 6.28 -4.63 -19.18
N ILE A 275 5.33 -3.74 -18.82
CA ILE A 275 5.05 -2.50 -19.53
C ILE A 275 5.10 -1.35 -18.54
N ASN A 276 6.17 -0.57 -18.59
CA ASN A 276 6.37 0.59 -17.75
C ASN A 276 5.94 1.87 -18.47
N LEU A 277 4.88 2.54 -17.98
CA LEU A 277 4.27 3.72 -18.60
C LEU A 277 4.66 5.04 -17.91
N VAL A 278 5.70 5.04 -17.09
CA VAL A 278 6.20 6.28 -16.46
C VAL A 278 7.03 7.11 -17.44
N GLU A 279 7.18 8.40 -17.15
CA GLU A 279 8.01 9.30 -17.97
C GLU A 279 9.48 8.88 -17.90
N LYS A 280 10.16 8.86 -19.06
CA LYS A 280 11.61 8.63 -19.16
C LYS A 280 12.43 9.83 -18.68
N HIS A 281 11.79 10.99 -18.61
CA HIS A 281 12.39 12.25 -18.19
C HIS A 281 11.56 12.87 -17.06
N GLY A 282 12.18 13.67 -16.19
CA GLY A 282 11.50 14.32 -15.08
C GLY A 282 11.50 13.50 -13.78
N VAL A 283 10.56 13.77 -12.89
CA VAL A 283 10.57 13.21 -11.52
C VAL A 283 10.24 11.72 -11.46
N GLU A 284 9.50 11.19 -12.44
CA GLU A 284 9.15 9.77 -12.49
C GLU A 284 10.33 8.90 -12.97
N SER A 285 11.29 9.46 -13.69
CA SER A 285 12.44 8.71 -14.23
C SER A 285 13.30 8.08 -13.14
N ILE A 286 13.40 8.70 -11.97
CA ILE A 286 14.19 8.19 -10.84
C ILE A 286 13.72 6.78 -10.44
N ILE A 287 12.42 6.60 -10.31
CA ILE A 287 11.87 5.30 -9.93
C ILE A 287 11.77 4.35 -11.13
N GLY A 288 11.58 4.90 -12.34
CA GLY A 288 11.54 4.13 -13.59
C GLY A 288 12.89 3.47 -13.89
N SER A 289 13.99 4.21 -13.79
CA SER A 289 15.36 3.69 -13.99
C SER A 289 15.77 2.70 -12.91
N ALA A 290 15.40 2.94 -11.65
CA ALA A 290 15.66 1.99 -10.58
C ALA A 290 14.91 0.66 -10.81
N TYR A 291 13.70 0.73 -11.36
CA TYR A 291 12.93 -0.46 -11.71
C TYR A 291 13.56 -1.24 -12.87
N GLU A 292 13.97 -0.55 -13.93
CA GLU A 292 14.66 -1.17 -15.06
C GLU A 292 15.93 -1.88 -14.60
N THR A 293 16.78 -1.22 -13.80
CA THR A 293 17.98 -1.83 -13.22
C THR A 293 17.68 -3.07 -12.38
N ALA A 294 16.59 -3.03 -11.58
CA ALA A 294 16.19 -4.18 -10.76
C ALA A 294 15.79 -5.39 -11.63
N ILE A 295 15.11 -5.17 -12.75
CA ILE A 295 14.75 -6.24 -13.69
C ILE A 295 15.97 -6.75 -14.46
N GLU A 296 16.88 -5.88 -14.88
CA GLU A 296 18.14 -6.30 -15.50
C GLU A 296 18.95 -7.23 -14.58
N GLU A 297 19.00 -6.92 -13.28
CA GLU A 297 19.69 -7.74 -12.29
C GLU A 297 18.99 -9.10 -12.09
N ILE A 298 17.66 -9.16 -12.09
CA ILE A 298 16.90 -10.41 -12.06
C ILE A 298 17.24 -11.24 -13.31
N ASN A 299 17.24 -10.63 -14.49
CA ASN A 299 17.46 -11.28 -15.77
C ASN A 299 18.90 -11.78 -15.99
N LYS A 300 19.92 -11.22 -15.30
CA LYS A 300 21.31 -11.67 -15.40
C LYS A 300 21.49 -13.12 -15.00
N ASN A 301 20.71 -13.60 -14.02
CA ASN A 301 20.80 -14.93 -13.47
C ASN A 301 19.69 -15.88 -13.97
N ALA A 302 18.81 -15.40 -14.86
CA ALA A 302 17.70 -16.16 -15.42
C ALA A 302 18.09 -16.85 -16.73
N SER A 303 17.54 -18.06 -16.98
CA SER A 303 17.61 -18.71 -18.30
C SER A 303 16.79 -17.91 -19.33
N GLU A 304 17.05 -18.08 -20.63
CA GLU A 304 16.40 -17.30 -21.69
C GLU A 304 14.86 -17.36 -21.63
N ASP A 305 14.32 -18.53 -21.30
CA ASP A 305 12.88 -18.78 -21.16
C ASP A 305 12.27 -18.18 -19.87
N GLN A 306 13.10 -17.85 -18.88
CA GLN A 306 12.70 -17.22 -17.60
C GLN A 306 12.95 -15.72 -17.57
N LYS A 307 13.63 -15.17 -18.57
CA LYS A 307 13.83 -13.71 -18.65
C LYS A 307 12.51 -12.98 -18.74
N ILE A 308 12.42 -11.87 -18.04
CA ILE A 308 11.25 -10.98 -18.01
C ILE A 308 11.55 -9.80 -18.92
N PRO A 309 10.96 -9.73 -20.11
CA PRO A 309 11.14 -8.59 -21.01
C PRO A 309 10.56 -7.31 -20.39
N PHE A 310 11.29 -6.22 -20.54
CA PHE A 310 10.93 -4.92 -19.98
C PHE A 310 10.73 -3.90 -21.11
N GLU A 311 9.48 -3.48 -21.32
CA GLU A 311 9.14 -2.43 -22.26
C GLU A 311 8.89 -1.13 -21.52
N TRP A 312 9.73 -0.12 -21.75
CA TRP A 312 9.53 1.20 -21.19
C TRP A 312 8.95 2.14 -22.25
N PHE A 313 7.64 2.28 -22.24
CA PHE A 313 6.91 3.18 -23.11
C PHE A 313 6.63 4.51 -22.39
N ASP A 314 7.36 5.58 -22.78
CA ASP A 314 7.09 6.91 -22.24
C ASP A 314 5.74 7.43 -22.76
N PHE A 315 4.69 7.12 -21.97
CA PHE A 315 3.31 7.47 -22.34
C PHE A 315 3.13 8.99 -22.48
N HIS A 316 3.84 9.80 -21.67
CA HIS A 316 3.71 11.25 -21.73
C HIS A 316 4.32 11.82 -23.00
N ALA A 317 5.50 11.37 -23.38
CA ALA A 317 6.15 11.78 -24.59
C ALA A 317 5.42 11.30 -25.85
N ALA A 318 5.03 10.01 -25.90
CA ALA A 318 4.33 9.40 -27.02
C ALA A 318 2.95 10.02 -27.25
N CYS A 319 2.19 10.28 -26.19
CA CYS A 319 0.84 10.84 -26.25
C CYS A 319 0.78 12.36 -26.07
N ARG A 320 1.90 13.05 -26.32
CA ARG A 320 1.99 14.51 -26.20
C ARG A 320 0.99 15.20 -27.12
N GLY A 321 0.34 16.26 -26.63
CA GLY A 321 -0.73 16.94 -27.36
C GLY A 321 -2.03 16.15 -27.46
N MET A 322 -2.26 15.25 -26.47
CA MET A 322 -3.48 14.41 -26.34
C MET A 322 -3.65 13.36 -27.45
N LYS A 323 -2.55 13.00 -28.13
CA LYS A 323 -2.54 11.98 -29.18
C LYS A 323 -2.48 10.57 -28.58
N PHE A 324 -3.55 10.18 -27.88
CA PHE A 324 -3.62 8.86 -27.20
C PHE A 324 -3.74 7.69 -28.19
N GLU A 325 -4.07 7.96 -29.47
CA GLU A 325 -3.98 7.01 -30.55
C GLU A 325 -2.57 6.44 -30.73
N ASN A 326 -1.54 7.14 -30.31
CA ASN A 326 -0.15 6.67 -30.36
C ASN A 326 0.13 5.46 -29.44
N VAL A 327 -0.80 5.06 -28.59
CA VAL A 327 -0.74 3.76 -27.88
C VAL A 327 -0.77 2.59 -28.86
N SER A 328 -1.27 2.79 -30.10
CA SER A 328 -1.16 1.80 -31.19
C SER A 328 0.28 1.41 -31.50
N MET A 329 1.24 2.32 -31.35
CA MET A 329 2.68 2.02 -31.53
C MET A 329 3.15 0.94 -30.57
N LEU A 330 2.72 1.02 -29.29
CA LEU A 330 3.02 -0.01 -28.29
C LEU A 330 2.30 -1.32 -28.62
N LEU A 331 1.06 -1.24 -29.07
CA LEU A 331 0.29 -2.41 -29.51
C LEU A 331 0.98 -3.10 -30.70
N ASP A 332 1.39 -2.35 -31.71
CA ASP A 332 2.07 -2.90 -32.89
C ASP A 332 3.41 -3.56 -32.51
N GLN A 333 4.16 -2.95 -31.60
CA GLN A 333 5.42 -3.50 -31.10
C GLN A 333 5.23 -4.80 -30.32
N LEU A 334 4.14 -4.96 -29.60
CA LEU A 334 3.87 -6.12 -28.73
C LEU A 334 2.85 -7.10 -29.33
N ARG A 335 2.37 -6.90 -30.55
CA ARG A 335 1.34 -7.70 -31.21
C ARG A 335 1.65 -9.19 -31.17
N ASP A 336 2.82 -9.59 -31.65
CA ASP A 336 3.26 -10.99 -31.68
C ASP A 336 3.31 -11.58 -30.26
N LYS A 337 3.68 -10.76 -29.26
CA LYS A 337 3.72 -11.20 -27.86
C LYS A 337 2.31 -11.38 -27.29
N ILE A 338 1.36 -10.51 -27.61
CA ILE A 338 -0.05 -10.62 -27.21
C ILE A 338 -0.62 -11.92 -27.78
N GLU A 339 -0.40 -12.18 -29.07
CA GLU A 339 -0.88 -13.38 -29.75
C GLU A 339 -0.20 -14.64 -29.22
N SER A 340 1.11 -14.59 -28.89
CA SER A 340 1.82 -15.72 -28.31
C SER A 340 1.35 -16.10 -26.89
N PHE A 341 0.90 -15.12 -26.09
CA PHE A 341 0.29 -15.40 -24.79
C PHE A 341 -1.09 -16.05 -24.95
N GLY A 342 -1.80 -15.71 -26.02
CA GLY A 342 -3.09 -16.26 -26.34
C GLY A 342 -4.17 -15.92 -25.30
N SER A 343 -5.18 -16.76 -25.26
CA SER A 343 -6.27 -16.71 -24.30
C SER A 343 -6.58 -18.09 -23.73
N THR A 344 -7.21 -18.14 -22.56
CA THR A 344 -7.78 -19.38 -22.07
C THR A 344 -9.08 -19.65 -22.78
N ILE A 345 -9.28 -20.88 -23.28
CA ILE A 345 -10.49 -21.31 -24.00
C ILE A 345 -11.07 -22.49 -23.26
N GLN A 346 -12.35 -22.40 -22.95
CA GLN A 346 -13.13 -23.47 -22.33
C GLN A 346 -14.35 -23.82 -23.19
N GLU A 347 -14.63 -25.12 -23.35
CA GLU A 347 -15.77 -25.66 -24.06
C GLU A 347 -16.16 -26.98 -23.40
N ASP A 348 -17.47 -27.27 -23.22
CA ASP A 348 -17.98 -28.48 -22.54
C ASP A 348 -17.38 -28.69 -21.13
N GLY A 349 -17.09 -27.60 -20.40
CA GLY A 349 -16.44 -27.68 -19.10
C GLY A 349 -14.97 -28.12 -19.14
N LYS A 350 -14.38 -28.26 -20.36
CA LYS A 350 -12.98 -28.64 -20.56
C LYS A 350 -12.19 -27.43 -21.02
N GLN A 351 -11.00 -27.27 -20.46
CA GLN A 351 -10.04 -26.27 -20.90
C GLN A 351 -9.32 -26.76 -22.17
N LEU A 352 -9.58 -26.13 -23.30
CA LEU A 352 -8.96 -26.46 -24.62
C LEU A 352 -7.61 -25.79 -24.75
N ALA A 353 -7.48 -24.56 -24.26
CA ALA A 353 -6.24 -23.78 -24.26
C ALA A 353 -6.12 -23.01 -22.98
N ARG A 354 -4.88 -22.68 -22.58
CA ARG A 354 -4.58 -21.84 -21.43
C ARG A 354 -3.73 -20.68 -21.88
N GLN A 355 -4.01 -19.48 -21.39
CA GLN A 355 -3.17 -18.32 -21.58
C GLN A 355 -1.77 -18.57 -20.99
N GLN A 356 -0.72 -18.33 -21.77
CA GLN A 356 0.66 -18.73 -21.45
C GLN A 356 1.43 -17.66 -20.67
N GLY A 357 0.89 -16.45 -20.60
CA GLY A 357 1.54 -15.34 -19.90
C GLY A 357 0.65 -14.12 -19.79
N VAL A 358 1.09 -13.12 -19.03
CA VAL A 358 0.35 -11.88 -18.79
C VAL A 358 1.20 -10.64 -18.98
N PHE A 359 0.53 -9.56 -19.37
CA PHE A 359 1.10 -8.22 -19.35
C PHE A 359 0.99 -7.62 -17.94
N ARG A 360 2.14 -7.27 -17.37
CA ARG A 360 2.22 -6.58 -16.09
C ARG A 360 2.46 -5.10 -16.34
N THR A 361 1.39 -4.32 -16.33
CA THR A 361 1.39 -2.90 -16.67
C THR A 361 1.46 -2.03 -15.42
N ASN A 362 2.32 -1.02 -15.43
CA ASN A 362 2.38 -0.01 -14.38
C ASN A 362 2.53 1.41 -14.93
N CYS A 363 2.05 2.36 -14.18
CA CYS A 363 2.46 3.75 -14.23
C CYS A 363 2.66 4.23 -12.79
N MET A 364 2.85 5.51 -12.52
CA MET A 364 3.04 5.98 -11.15
C MET A 364 1.87 5.61 -10.23
N ASP A 365 0.62 5.83 -10.66
CA ASP A 365 -0.60 5.54 -9.90
C ASP A 365 -1.30 4.24 -10.36
N CYS A 366 -0.90 3.67 -11.48
CA CYS A 366 -1.55 2.52 -12.12
C CYS A 366 -3.05 2.72 -12.35
N LEU A 367 -3.45 3.90 -12.80
CA LEU A 367 -4.85 4.28 -13.06
C LEU A 367 -5.06 4.63 -14.54
N ASP A 368 -4.99 5.91 -14.89
CA ASP A 368 -5.45 6.44 -16.19
C ASP A 368 -4.62 5.91 -17.37
N ARG A 369 -3.28 6.06 -17.34
CA ARG A 369 -2.36 5.56 -18.39
C ARG A 369 -2.48 4.05 -18.57
N THR A 370 -2.52 3.35 -17.46
CA THR A 370 -2.64 1.88 -17.42
C THR A 370 -3.97 1.42 -18.03
N ASN A 371 -5.07 2.10 -17.71
CA ASN A 371 -6.39 1.72 -18.26
C ASN A 371 -6.47 1.90 -19.77
N VAL A 372 -5.90 2.98 -20.31
CA VAL A 372 -5.81 3.19 -21.77
C VAL A 372 -5.00 2.08 -22.44
N CYS A 373 -3.85 1.70 -21.85
CA CYS A 373 -3.00 0.64 -22.39
C CYS A 373 -3.72 -0.72 -22.35
N GLN A 374 -4.24 -1.12 -21.21
CA GLN A 374 -4.91 -2.42 -21.03
C GLN A 374 -6.17 -2.55 -21.89
N SER A 375 -6.96 -1.48 -22.06
CA SER A 375 -8.13 -1.50 -22.93
C SER A 375 -7.74 -1.70 -24.41
N SER A 376 -6.57 -1.21 -24.84
CA SER A 376 -6.09 -1.40 -26.21
C SER A 376 -5.67 -2.86 -26.46
N PHE A 377 -4.99 -3.49 -25.51
CA PHE A 377 -4.63 -4.91 -25.62
C PHE A 377 -5.85 -5.82 -25.56
N ALA A 378 -6.81 -5.52 -24.68
CA ALA A 378 -8.05 -6.27 -24.57
C ALA A 378 -8.92 -6.15 -25.83
N LYS A 379 -8.91 -4.99 -26.50
CA LYS A 379 -9.60 -4.81 -27.78
C LYS A 379 -8.97 -5.67 -28.86
N HIS A 380 -7.64 -5.64 -28.97
CA HIS A 380 -6.93 -6.47 -29.94
C HIS A 380 -7.20 -7.97 -29.73
N MET A 381 -7.16 -8.44 -28.47
CA MET A 381 -7.46 -9.85 -28.17
C MET A 381 -8.91 -10.21 -28.50
N LEU A 382 -9.88 -9.31 -28.26
CA LEU A 382 -11.26 -9.49 -28.68
C LEU A 382 -11.37 -9.65 -30.20
N GLU A 383 -10.63 -8.86 -30.98
CA GLU A 383 -10.57 -8.95 -32.44
C GLU A 383 -10.01 -10.31 -32.88
N VAL A 384 -8.95 -10.81 -32.23
CA VAL A 384 -8.37 -12.14 -32.48
C VAL A 384 -9.39 -13.24 -32.19
N GLN A 385 -10.04 -13.21 -31.01
CA GLN A 385 -11.04 -14.20 -30.60
C GLN A 385 -12.24 -14.25 -31.54
N LEU A 386 -12.76 -13.09 -31.95
CA LEU A 386 -13.89 -13.02 -32.91
C LEU A 386 -13.49 -13.48 -34.30
N LYS A 387 -12.23 -13.26 -34.70
CA LYS A 387 -11.71 -13.77 -35.99
C LYS A 387 -11.62 -15.30 -35.99
N GLU A 388 -11.27 -15.93 -34.86
CA GLU A 388 -11.33 -17.39 -34.71
C GLU A 388 -12.76 -17.95 -34.84
N GLU A 389 -13.76 -17.15 -34.41
CA GLU A 389 -15.19 -17.46 -34.57
C GLU A 389 -15.76 -17.09 -35.98
N GLY A 390 -14.91 -16.57 -36.87
CA GLY A 390 -15.26 -16.22 -38.25
C GLY A 390 -15.80 -14.80 -38.47
N PHE A 391 -15.57 -13.89 -37.49
CA PHE A 391 -16.02 -12.49 -37.56
C PHE A 391 -14.85 -11.52 -37.66
N ASP A 392 -14.84 -10.71 -38.70
CA ASP A 392 -13.86 -9.65 -38.90
C ASP A 392 -14.37 -8.32 -38.33
N MET A 393 -13.70 -7.83 -37.27
CA MET A 393 -14.07 -6.58 -36.61
C MET A 393 -13.67 -5.34 -37.43
N SER A 394 -12.78 -5.44 -38.39
CA SER A 394 -12.35 -4.32 -39.23
C SER A 394 -13.45 -3.82 -40.17
N VAL A 395 -14.40 -4.68 -40.52
CA VAL A 395 -15.53 -4.38 -41.39
C VAL A 395 -16.81 -3.98 -40.65
N GLN A 396 -16.79 -4.06 -39.29
CA GLN A 396 -17.92 -3.64 -38.47
C GLN A 396 -17.97 -2.11 -38.32
N SER A 397 -19.16 -1.55 -38.15
CA SER A 397 -19.30 -0.10 -37.95
C SER A 397 -18.70 0.38 -36.62
N ASP A 398 -18.24 1.63 -36.56
CA ASP A 398 -17.70 2.27 -35.35
C ASP A 398 -18.68 2.25 -34.16
N GLN A 399 -19.98 2.23 -34.44
CA GLN A 399 -21.00 2.12 -33.39
C GLN A 399 -20.94 0.80 -32.63
N VAL A 400 -20.49 -0.28 -33.27
CA VAL A 400 -20.33 -1.59 -32.66
C VAL A 400 -19.22 -1.60 -31.60
N THR A 401 -18.23 -0.72 -31.70
CA THR A 401 -17.09 -0.64 -30.78
C THR A 401 -17.24 0.38 -29.67
N ALA A 402 -18.19 1.32 -29.79
CA ALA A 402 -18.39 2.39 -28.79
C ALA A 402 -18.73 1.85 -27.39
N TRP A 403 -19.53 0.78 -27.30
CA TRP A 403 -19.88 0.13 -26.04
C TRP A 403 -18.66 -0.50 -25.36
N PHE A 404 -17.69 -1.02 -26.12
CA PHE A 404 -16.45 -1.59 -25.58
C PHE A 404 -15.65 -0.53 -24.84
N ASN A 405 -15.47 0.62 -25.46
CA ASN A 405 -14.77 1.74 -24.87
C ASN A 405 -15.46 2.21 -23.57
N THR A 406 -16.80 2.23 -23.54
CA THR A 406 -17.58 2.60 -22.36
C THR A 406 -17.37 1.60 -21.23
N LEU A 407 -17.43 0.29 -21.50
CA LEU A 407 -17.22 -0.77 -20.52
C LEU A 407 -15.84 -0.69 -19.87
N TRP A 408 -14.79 -0.47 -20.67
CA TRP A 408 -13.43 -0.31 -20.18
C TRP A 408 -13.18 1.03 -19.46
N ALA A 409 -13.90 2.08 -19.82
CA ALA A 409 -13.87 3.34 -19.09
C ALA A 409 -14.53 3.20 -17.70
N ASP A 410 -15.66 2.50 -17.63
CA ASP A 410 -16.35 2.21 -16.37
C ASP A 410 -15.48 1.36 -15.44
N ASN A 411 -14.73 0.38 -15.97
CA ASN A 411 -13.72 -0.36 -15.23
C ASN A 411 -12.62 0.58 -14.68
N GLY A 412 -12.09 1.47 -15.51
CA GLY A 412 -11.09 2.45 -15.10
C GLY A 412 -11.59 3.37 -13.99
N ASP A 413 -12.83 3.85 -14.09
CA ASP A 413 -13.49 4.68 -13.09
C ASP A 413 -13.64 3.94 -11.76
N ALA A 414 -14.05 2.66 -11.79
CA ALA A 414 -14.20 1.84 -10.60
C ALA A 414 -12.86 1.65 -9.87
N VAL A 415 -11.81 1.25 -10.59
CA VAL A 415 -10.47 1.07 -10.00
C VAL A 415 -9.92 2.39 -9.46
N SER A 416 -10.15 3.51 -10.19
CA SER A 416 -9.69 4.83 -9.74
C SER A 416 -10.40 5.29 -8.46
N LYS A 417 -11.71 5.11 -8.36
CA LYS A 417 -12.48 5.47 -7.15
C LYS A 417 -11.99 4.69 -5.92
N GLN A 418 -11.61 3.43 -6.08
CA GLN A 418 -11.15 2.57 -4.99
C GLN A 418 -9.74 2.94 -4.49
N TYR A 419 -8.91 3.55 -5.32
CA TYR A 419 -7.52 3.87 -4.98
C TYR A 419 -7.25 5.36 -4.79
N ALA A 420 -7.94 6.23 -5.54
CA ALA A 420 -7.74 7.67 -5.54
C ALA A 420 -9.00 8.46 -5.15
N SER A 421 -10.03 7.78 -4.65
CA SER A 421 -11.30 8.36 -4.17
C SER A 421 -12.10 9.15 -5.22
N THR A 422 -11.66 9.15 -6.50
CA THR A 422 -12.32 9.85 -7.62
C THR A 422 -12.34 8.98 -8.88
N ALA A 423 -13.22 9.30 -9.82
CA ALA A 423 -13.23 8.67 -11.14
C ALA A 423 -11.89 8.86 -11.88
N ALA A 424 -11.66 8.05 -12.91
CA ALA A 424 -10.47 8.14 -13.74
C ALA A 424 -10.42 9.47 -14.50
N MET A 425 -9.22 10.04 -14.64
CA MET A 425 -8.99 11.14 -15.57
C MET A 425 -8.96 10.59 -17.01
N LYS A 426 -9.18 11.44 -17.98
CA LYS A 426 -9.22 11.05 -19.42
C LYS A 426 -10.30 10.03 -19.76
N GLY A 427 -11.33 9.89 -18.93
CA GLY A 427 -12.47 9.00 -19.18
C GLY A 427 -13.26 9.36 -20.44
N ASP A 428 -13.30 10.62 -20.83
CA ASP A 428 -13.85 11.12 -22.10
C ASP A 428 -13.14 10.47 -23.29
N TYR A 429 -11.81 10.47 -23.32
CA TYR A 429 -11.05 9.83 -24.40
C TYR A 429 -11.27 8.30 -24.41
N THR A 430 -11.26 7.65 -23.26
CA THR A 430 -11.48 6.20 -23.21
C THR A 430 -12.85 5.82 -23.77
N ARG A 431 -13.90 6.64 -23.52
CA ARG A 431 -15.27 6.39 -24.00
C ARG A 431 -15.46 6.72 -25.48
N THR A 432 -14.95 7.88 -25.91
CA THR A 432 -15.29 8.45 -27.23
C THR A 432 -14.15 8.41 -28.24
N ARG A 433 -12.94 8.06 -27.81
CA ARG A 433 -11.68 8.19 -28.56
C ARG A 433 -11.39 9.63 -29.02
N LYS A 434 -12.12 10.60 -28.49
CA LYS A 434 -11.93 12.05 -28.74
C LYS A 434 -11.78 12.75 -27.39
N ARG A 435 -10.98 13.80 -27.36
CA ARG A 435 -10.82 14.64 -26.18
C ARG A 435 -11.23 16.07 -26.52
N ASP A 436 -12.07 16.65 -25.66
CA ASP A 436 -12.52 18.01 -25.81
C ASP A 436 -12.08 18.90 -24.62
N TYR A 437 -12.35 20.18 -24.73
CA TYR A 437 -12.05 21.16 -23.70
C TYR A 437 -12.81 20.89 -22.38
N ARG A 438 -14.04 20.38 -22.47
CA ARG A 438 -14.85 20.04 -21.28
C ARG A 438 -14.23 18.87 -20.50
N GLY A 439 -13.72 17.88 -21.19
CA GLY A 439 -12.99 16.77 -20.58
C GLY A 439 -11.72 17.22 -19.85
N ALA A 440 -10.97 18.18 -20.45
CA ALA A 440 -9.80 18.74 -19.79
C ALA A 440 -10.14 19.53 -18.51
N LEU A 441 -11.24 20.26 -18.52
CA LEU A 441 -11.73 20.99 -17.34
C LEU A 441 -12.20 20.05 -16.23
N ASN A 442 -12.90 18.97 -16.61
CA ASN A 442 -13.31 17.92 -15.67
C ASN A 442 -12.09 17.25 -15.00
N ASP A 443 -11.05 16.95 -15.75
CA ASP A 443 -9.81 16.37 -15.22
C ASP A 443 -9.13 17.31 -14.21
N LEU A 444 -9.16 18.63 -14.42
CA LEU A 444 -8.66 19.60 -13.46
C LEU A 444 -9.46 19.51 -12.15
N GLY A 445 -10.79 19.44 -12.23
CA GLY A 445 -11.67 19.27 -11.07
C GLY A 445 -11.39 17.97 -10.31
N LEU A 446 -11.23 16.84 -11.02
CA LEU A 446 -10.86 15.56 -10.43
C LEU A 446 -9.48 15.60 -9.77
N GLY A 447 -8.52 16.30 -10.38
CA GLY A 447 -7.17 16.50 -9.80
C GLY A 447 -7.21 17.23 -8.46
N LEU A 448 -7.99 18.31 -8.37
CA LEU A 448 -8.19 19.06 -7.12
C LEU A 448 -8.93 18.23 -6.06
N ALA A 449 -9.96 17.47 -6.46
CA ALA A 449 -10.68 16.57 -5.56
C ALA A 449 -9.78 15.48 -4.98
N ARG A 450 -8.92 14.86 -5.82
CA ARG A 450 -7.90 13.88 -5.38
C ARG A 450 -6.91 14.47 -4.39
N TYR A 451 -6.48 15.70 -4.62
CA TYR A 451 -5.56 16.39 -3.73
C TYR A 451 -6.20 16.65 -2.36
N TYR A 452 -7.46 17.13 -2.35
CA TYR A 452 -8.19 17.38 -1.12
C TYR A 452 -8.47 16.08 -0.34
N SER A 453 -8.98 15.02 -0.99
CA SER A 453 -9.21 13.71 -0.36
C SER A 453 -7.95 13.15 0.26
N GLY A 454 -6.82 13.20 -0.45
CA GLY A 454 -5.53 12.70 0.05
C GLY A 454 -5.03 13.39 1.32
N MET A 455 -5.42 14.67 1.52
CA MET A 455 -5.03 15.42 2.72
C MET A 455 -5.96 15.21 3.92
N VAL A 456 -7.26 15.00 3.68
CA VAL A 456 -8.29 15.10 4.72
C VAL A 456 -8.92 13.75 5.05
N ASN A 457 -9.38 13.00 4.03
CA ASN A 457 -10.26 11.85 4.24
C ASN A 457 -9.52 10.51 4.22
N ASP A 458 -8.41 10.43 3.49
CA ASP A 458 -7.79 9.15 3.15
C ASP A 458 -7.17 8.45 4.38
N TYR A 459 -6.72 9.18 5.39
CA TYR A 459 -6.08 8.60 6.57
C TYR A 459 -7.04 7.73 7.40
N PHE A 460 -8.22 8.26 7.73
CA PHE A 460 -9.20 7.50 8.49
C PHE A 460 -9.76 6.32 7.67
N SER A 461 -10.02 6.56 6.38
CA SER A 461 -10.49 5.52 5.46
C SER A 461 -9.46 4.38 5.34
N GLN A 462 -8.17 4.70 5.34
CA GLN A 462 -7.12 3.69 5.34
C GLN A 462 -7.13 2.85 6.63
N ALA A 463 -7.22 3.50 7.80
CA ALA A 463 -7.30 2.79 9.07
C ALA A 463 -8.51 1.83 9.11
N ALA A 464 -9.66 2.30 8.61
CA ALA A 464 -10.86 1.47 8.51
C ALA A 464 -10.69 0.28 7.54
N ILE A 465 -10.06 0.48 6.38
CA ILE A 465 -9.76 -0.61 5.43
C ILE A 465 -8.85 -1.65 6.08
N ASP A 466 -7.76 -1.22 6.73
CA ASP A 466 -6.82 -2.13 7.39
C ASP A 466 -7.48 -2.93 8.51
N PHE A 467 -8.35 -2.30 9.29
CA PHE A 467 -9.11 -2.96 10.33
C PHE A 467 -10.11 -4.00 9.78
N LEU A 468 -10.88 -3.64 8.75
CA LEU A 468 -11.85 -4.54 8.11
C LEU A 468 -11.17 -5.75 7.45
N LEU A 469 -10.01 -5.56 6.85
CA LEU A 469 -9.21 -6.64 6.28
C LEU A 469 -8.51 -7.51 7.34
N GLY A 470 -8.50 -7.07 8.61
CA GLY A 470 -7.84 -7.77 9.70
C GLY A 470 -6.32 -7.62 9.75
N ASN A 471 -5.80 -6.57 9.10
CA ASN A 471 -4.36 -6.26 9.10
C ASN A 471 -3.93 -5.61 10.42
N VAL A 472 -4.86 -4.95 11.11
CA VAL A 472 -4.64 -4.24 12.37
C VAL A 472 -5.74 -4.54 13.37
N THR A 473 -5.47 -4.29 14.65
CA THR A 473 -6.46 -4.34 15.73
C THR A 473 -7.15 -2.99 15.92
N ALA A 474 -8.19 -2.92 16.76
CA ALA A 474 -8.89 -1.68 17.09
C ALA A 474 -7.96 -0.58 17.66
N LYS A 475 -6.78 -0.94 18.16
CA LYS A 475 -5.76 0.03 18.63
C LYS A 475 -5.30 1.03 17.57
N ILE A 476 -5.48 0.71 16.27
CA ILE A 476 -5.16 1.63 15.17
C ILE A 476 -5.91 2.96 15.30
N PHE A 477 -7.12 2.94 15.83
CA PHE A 477 -7.94 4.14 15.98
C PHE A 477 -7.47 5.01 17.14
N GLU A 478 -6.92 4.40 18.22
CA GLU A 478 -6.27 5.14 19.31
C GLU A 478 -4.97 5.80 18.80
N GLU A 479 -4.16 5.05 18.04
CA GLU A 479 -2.95 5.58 17.40
C GLU A 479 -3.29 6.68 16.39
N PHE A 480 -4.34 6.47 15.59
CA PHE A 480 -4.81 7.45 14.63
C PHE A 480 -5.26 8.75 15.31
N GLU A 481 -5.98 8.66 16.44
CA GLU A 481 -6.42 9.84 17.18
C GLU A 481 -5.23 10.62 17.74
N SER A 482 -4.17 9.95 18.20
CA SER A 482 -3.00 10.62 18.74
C SER A 482 -2.14 11.31 17.67
N ASP A 483 -1.86 10.62 16.56
CA ASP A 483 -0.93 11.09 15.51
C ASP A 483 -1.63 11.64 14.26
N MET A 484 -2.93 11.37 14.10
CA MET A 484 -3.73 11.66 12.89
C MET A 484 -3.11 11.11 11.60
N MET A 485 -2.38 9.99 11.72
CA MET A 485 -1.73 9.29 10.61
C MET A 485 -1.80 7.78 10.83
N THR A 486 -1.97 7.02 9.74
CA THR A 486 -1.86 5.57 9.80
C THR A 486 -0.48 5.11 9.37
N LYS A 487 0.07 4.15 10.12
CA LYS A 487 1.27 3.42 9.70
C LYS A 487 0.89 2.41 8.61
N ASP A 488 1.85 2.05 7.77
CA ASP A 488 1.66 0.97 6.78
C ASP A 488 1.84 -0.39 7.48
N PRO A 489 0.76 -1.17 7.74
CA PRO A 489 0.87 -2.44 8.46
C PRO A 489 1.55 -3.54 7.63
N ALA A 490 1.65 -3.37 6.31
CA ALA A 490 2.33 -4.31 5.43
C ALA A 490 3.86 -4.20 5.53
N VAL A 491 4.35 -3.04 6.01
CA VAL A 491 5.76 -2.89 6.39
C VAL A 491 5.87 -3.38 7.82
N SER A 492 6.31 -4.60 8.02
CA SER A 492 6.54 -5.14 9.37
C SER A 492 7.62 -4.32 10.07
N VAL A 493 7.18 -3.35 10.88
CA VAL A 493 8.06 -2.50 11.69
C VAL A 493 8.97 -3.37 12.57
N ILE A 494 8.49 -4.55 12.98
CA ILE A 494 9.28 -5.51 13.77
C ILE A 494 10.42 -6.07 12.94
N LYS A 495 10.16 -6.61 11.74
CA LYS A 495 11.22 -7.14 10.85
C LYS A 495 12.23 -6.05 10.46
N MET A 496 11.75 -4.82 10.23
CA MET A 496 12.64 -3.69 9.96
C MET A 496 13.53 -3.36 11.16
N ARG A 497 12.97 -3.37 12.37
CA ARG A 497 13.72 -3.13 13.60
C ARG A 497 14.72 -4.26 13.88
N GLU A 498 14.35 -5.51 13.65
CA GLU A 498 15.26 -6.66 13.74
C GLU A 498 16.41 -6.53 12.74
N LEU A 499 16.12 -6.21 11.49
CA LEU A 499 17.15 -5.97 10.46
C LEU A 499 18.07 -4.80 10.84
N ALA A 500 17.52 -3.71 11.38
CA ALA A 500 18.31 -2.57 11.82
C ALA A 500 19.25 -2.94 12.98
N VAL A 501 18.79 -3.77 13.92
CA VAL A 501 19.63 -4.31 15.00
C VAL A 501 20.76 -5.15 14.44
N GLU A 502 20.48 -6.08 13.51
CA GLU A 502 21.52 -6.91 12.86
C GLU A 502 22.55 -6.08 12.09
N LEU A 503 22.08 -5.07 11.32
CA LEU A 503 22.97 -4.17 10.57
C LEU A 503 23.84 -3.33 11.50
N CYS A 504 23.27 -2.82 12.59
CA CYS A 504 24.05 -2.09 13.59
C CYS A 504 25.07 -3.01 14.28
N GLN A 505 24.68 -4.21 14.70
CA GLN A 505 25.56 -5.21 15.29
C GLN A 505 26.77 -5.48 14.37
N LYS A 506 26.54 -5.83 13.11
CA LYS A 506 27.60 -6.17 12.15
C LYS A 506 28.54 -5.00 11.82
N ARG A 507 28.03 -3.76 11.90
CA ARG A 507 28.79 -2.57 11.48
C ARG A 507 29.50 -1.82 12.63
N VAL A 508 28.95 -1.92 13.83
CA VAL A 508 29.40 -1.08 14.98
C VAL A 508 30.25 -1.86 15.96
N ILE A 509 29.88 -3.13 16.23
CA ILE A 509 30.69 -4.01 17.09
C ILE A 509 31.89 -4.47 16.28
N ALA A 510 33.05 -3.88 16.60
CA ALA A 510 34.27 -4.10 15.81
C ALA A 510 35.19 -5.15 16.40
N ASP A 511 35.05 -5.48 17.69
CA ASP A 511 35.85 -6.47 18.40
C ASP A 511 35.09 -7.81 18.34
N GLU A 512 35.69 -8.81 17.70
CA GLU A 512 35.14 -10.18 17.61
C GLU A 512 35.06 -10.88 18.99
N LYS A 513 35.69 -10.32 20.01
CA LYS A 513 35.69 -10.85 21.36
C LYS A 513 34.52 -10.33 22.20
N GLU A 514 33.85 -9.26 21.76
CA GLU A 514 32.68 -8.73 22.46
C GLU A 514 31.47 -9.63 22.19
N GLU A 515 30.91 -10.24 23.24
CA GLU A 515 29.72 -11.07 23.15
C GLU A 515 28.46 -10.18 23.12
N PHE A 516 27.62 -10.37 22.09
CA PHE A 516 26.37 -9.64 21.92
C PHE A 516 25.27 -10.23 22.82
N HIS A 517 24.70 -9.43 23.71
CA HIS A 517 23.66 -9.84 24.66
C HIS A 517 22.26 -9.39 24.24
N GLY A 518 22.10 -8.26 23.53
CA GLY A 518 20.80 -7.81 23.11
C GLY A 518 20.82 -6.52 22.30
N GLY A 519 19.74 -6.29 21.54
CA GLY A 519 19.54 -5.08 20.77
C GLY A 519 18.07 -4.68 20.73
N TRP A 520 17.80 -3.39 20.83
CA TRP A 520 16.46 -2.82 20.89
C TRP A 520 16.37 -1.53 20.08
N VAL A 521 15.21 -1.30 19.46
CA VAL A 521 14.89 0.00 18.86
C VAL A 521 14.07 0.81 19.87
N LEU A 522 14.58 1.98 20.22
CA LEU A 522 14.02 2.88 21.23
C LEU A 522 13.93 4.29 20.66
N LEU A 523 13.18 5.15 21.34
CA LEU A 523 13.15 6.58 21.03
C LEU A 523 14.17 7.33 21.90
N SER A 524 14.95 8.23 21.31
CA SER A 524 15.93 9.05 22.01
C SER A 524 15.85 10.51 21.55
N PRO A 525 16.11 11.49 22.43
CA PRO A 525 16.21 12.88 22.06
C PRO A 525 17.28 13.12 20.98
N THR A 526 16.99 14.01 20.05
CA THR A 526 17.98 14.43 19.00
C THR A 526 19.16 15.18 19.61
N THR A 527 18.92 15.92 20.71
CA THR A 527 19.96 16.63 21.42
C THR A 527 20.63 15.73 22.45
N PRO A 528 21.96 15.52 22.38
CA PRO A 528 22.69 14.72 23.36
C PRO A 528 22.54 15.25 24.80
N ASP A 529 22.57 14.34 25.76
CA ASP A 529 22.49 14.61 27.20
C ASP A 529 21.19 15.31 27.67
N ALA A 530 20.21 15.54 26.77
CA ALA A 530 18.96 16.24 27.06
C ALA A 530 17.86 15.24 27.44
N ILE A 531 17.18 15.45 28.56
CA ILE A 531 16.02 14.68 28.98
C ILE A 531 14.73 15.24 28.34
N LYS A 532 14.69 16.57 28.16
CA LYS A 532 13.52 17.31 27.67
C LYS A 532 13.78 17.91 26.28
N SER A 533 14.03 17.10 25.29
CA SER A 533 14.24 17.54 23.93
C SER A 533 13.21 16.92 23.00
N TRP A 534 12.66 17.70 22.11
CA TRP A 534 11.77 17.30 21.04
C TRP A 534 12.35 17.78 19.70
N PRO A 535 12.26 17.00 18.61
CA PRO A 535 11.64 15.68 18.48
C PRO A 535 12.50 14.53 19.04
N LEU A 536 11.83 13.39 19.34
CA LEU A 536 12.50 12.11 19.57
C LEU A 536 12.71 11.41 18.22
N GLU A 537 13.81 10.67 18.10
CA GLU A 537 14.09 9.84 16.92
C GLU A 537 14.31 8.38 17.33
N GLU A 538 14.01 7.45 16.43
CA GLU A 538 14.31 6.04 16.65
C GLU A 538 15.81 5.77 16.57
N VAL A 539 16.35 5.11 17.60
CA VAL A 539 17.75 4.72 17.72
C VAL A 539 17.84 3.22 18.00
N VAL A 540 18.93 2.59 17.58
CA VAL A 540 19.22 1.20 17.93
C VAL A 540 20.17 1.18 19.11
N LEU A 541 19.74 0.57 20.21
CA LEU A 541 20.55 0.30 21.38
C LEU A 541 21.09 -1.13 21.31
N LEU A 542 22.41 -1.32 21.39
CA LEU A 542 23.04 -2.64 21.47
C LEU A 542 23.76 -2.78 22.81
N LEU A 543 23.68 -3.97 23.38
CA LEU A 543 24.36 -4.32 24.63
C LEU A 543 25.28 -5.51 24.37
N THR A 544 26.55 -5.35 24.73
CA THR A 544 27.55 -6.41 24.74
C THR A 544 28.01 -6.66 26.18
N ASP A 545 28.82 -7.68 26.39
CA ASP A 545 29.50 -7.92 27.66
C ASP A 545 30.49 -6.81 28.06
N ALA A 546 30.86 -5.94 27.08
CA ALA A 546 31.85 -4.88 27.27
C ALA A 546 31.27 -3.47 27.32
N ALA A 547 30.27 -3.18 26.50
CA ALA A 547 29.82 -1.81 26.27
C ALA A 547 28.34 -1.73 25.85
N LEU A 548 27.80 -0.52 26.01
CA LEU A 548 26.51 -0.11 25.50
C LEU A 548 26.72 0.77 24.26
N TYR A 549 26.01 0.46 23.17
CA TYR A 549 26.10 1.23 21.92
C TYR A 549 24.77 1.89 21.61
N SER A 550 24.74 3.21 21.51
CA SER A 550 23.60 3.98 21.04
C SER A 550 23.82 4.37 19.57
N CYS A 551 23.12 3.72 18.66
CA CYS A 551 23.30 3.88 17.21
C CYS A 551 22.15 4.69 16.61
N ARG A 552 22.45 5.78 15.92
CA ARG A 552 21.50 6.50 15.08
C ARG A 552 21.44 5.86 13.72
N PHE A 553 20.27 5.37 13.35
CA PHE A 553 20.05 4.62 12.13
C PHE A 553 19.25 5.45 11.13
N ASP A 554 19.73 5.54 9.89
CA ASP A 554 18.98 6.18 8.81
C ASP A 554 18.07 5.15 8.14
N TRP A 555 16.80 5.17 8.48
CA TRP A 555 15.76 4.27 8.00
C TRP A 555 15.47 4.38 6.50
N LYS A 556 15.96 5.43 5.82
CA LYS A 556 15.78 5.60 4.37
C LYS A 556 16.85 4.90 3.56
N SER A 557 18.06 4.84 4.10
CA SER A 557 19.22 4.26 3.42
C SER A 557 19.73 2.97 4.06
N ASP A 558 19.10 2.49 5.15
CA ASP A 558 19.50 1.35 5.97
C ASP A 558 20.98 1.42 6.40
N LYS A 559 21.37 2.60 6.88
CA LYS A 559 22.76 2.87 7.27
C LYS A 559 22.85 3.46 8.67
N VAL A 560 23.91 3.07 9.39
CA VAL A 560 24.27 3.73 10.64
C VAL A 560 24.84 5.11 10.33
N SER A 561 24.19 6.17 10.78
CA SER A 561 24.63 7.56 10.60
C SER A 561 25.64 7.99 11.65
N SER A 562 25.49 7.55 12.89
CA SER A 562 26.44 7.77 13.97
C SER A 562 26.23 6.74 15.09
N PHE A 563 27.20 6.56 15.94
CA PHE A 563 27.03 5.79 17.18
C PHE A 563 27.86 6.37 18.32
N GLU A 564 27.44 6.04 19.53
CA GLU A 564 28.13 6.34 20.78
C GLU A 564 28.34 5.03 21.55
N ARG A 565 29.59 4.70 21.89
CA ARG A 565 29.99 3.54 22.69
C ARG A 565 30.29 3.98 24.11
N VAL A 566 29.69 3.33 25.07
CA VAL A 566 29.86 3.60 26.50
C VAL A 566 30.29 2.30 27.19
N GLU A 567 31.45 2.30 27.82
CA GLU A 567 31.96 1.18 28.60
C GLU A 567 31.03 0.88 29.78
N LEU A 568 30.77 -0.38 30.08
CA LEU A 568 29.83 -0.76 31.14
C LEU A 568 30.36 -0.39 32.54
N ASP A 569 31.66 -0.37 32.72
CA ASP A 569 32.34 0.06 33.95
C ASP A 569 32.28 1.57 34.20
N SER A 570 32.01 2.36 33.15
CA SER A 570 31.84 3.80 33.25
C SER A 570 30.44 4.22 33.74
N ILE A 571 29.48 3.29 33.79
CA ILE A 571 28.09 3.56 34.18
C ILE A 571 28.01 3.83 35.69
N THR A 572 27.48 5.00 36.04
CA THR A 572 27.35 5.45 37.43
C THR A 572 25.94 5.36 37.97
N GLY A 573 24.92 5.20 37.11
CA GLY A 573 23.54 5.06 37.52
C GLY A 573 22.57 4.83 36.38
N ILE A 574 21.50 4.14 36.64
CA ILE A 574 20.40 3.86 35.71
C ILE A 574 19.11 4.27 36.41
N LYS A 575 18.36 5.21 35.81
CA LYS A 575 17.04 5.60 36.30
C LYS A 575 15.99 5.20 35.28
N TYR A 576 14.94 4.47 35.68
CA TYR A 576 13.83 4.14 34.82
C TYR A 576 12.46 4.39 35.46
N GLY A 577 11.46 4.64 34.62
CA GLY A 577 10.07 4.85 34.99
C GLY A 577 9.27 5.65 33.96
N THR A 578 8.24 6.35 34.42
CA THR A 578 7.35 7.14 33.57
C THR A 578 8.11 8.24 32.81
N TYR A 579 7.94 8.27 31.48
CA TYR A 579 8.58 9.24 30.61
C TYR A 579 7.56 9.85 29.64
N ILE A 580 6.80 10.83 30.11
CA ILE A 580 5.72 11.49 29.35
C ILE A 580 6.29 12.70 28.63
N THR A 581 6.23 12.68 27.30
CA THR A 581 6.77 13.73 26.42
C THR A 581 5.71 14.67 25.85
N SER A 582 4.43 14.27 25.85
CA SER A 582 3.27 15.06 25.40
C SER A 582 2.04 14.74 26.24
N THR A 583 1.11 15.68 26.36
CA THR A 583 -0.17 15.49 27.06
C THR A 583 -1.38 15.74 26.17
N ILE A 584 -1.19 15.62 24.85
CA ILE A 584 -2.21 15.95 23.86
C ILE A 584 -3.34 14.93 23.81
N SER A 585 -3.03 13.63 24.01
CA SER A 585 -4.03 12.57 24.01
C SER A 585 -3.95 11.71 25.27
N LEU A 586 -5.01 10.93 25.54
CA LEU A 586 -5.05 9.99 26.68
C LEU A 586 -3.95 8.93 26.60
N SER A 587 -3.61 8.47 25.41
CA SER A 587 -2.52 7.50 25.21
C SER A 587 -1.14 8.09 25.55
N HIS A 588 -0.94 9.39 25.40
CA HIS A 588 0.30 10.07 25.73
C HIS A 588 0.50 10.26 27.24
N ILE A 589 -0.58 10.26 28.02
CA ILE A 589 -0.51 10.40 29.50
C ILE A 589 -0.59 9.07 30.25
N ASP A 590 -0.76 7.95 29.56
CA ASP A 590 -0.77 6.61 30.16
C ASP A 590 0.65 6.26 30.65
N GLU A 591 0.80 6.14 31.97
CA GLU A 591 2.09 5.91 32.62
C GLU A 591 2.69 4.53 32.33
N ILE A 592 1.85 3.52 32.04
CA ILE A 592 2.28 2.17 31.72
C ILE A 592 2.86 2.09 30.30
N ARG A 593 2.26 2.81 29.38
CA ARG A 593 2.65 2.87 27.95
C ARG A 593 3.77 3.87 27.68
N ASN A 594 4.03 4.82 28.58
CA ASN A 594 5.05 5.84 28.42
C ASN A 594 6.19 5.64 29.41
N ALA A 595 6.91 4.55 29.27
CA ALA A 595 8.08 4.22 30.07
C ALA A 595 9.38 4.53 29.33
N GLY A 596 10.42 4.86 30.10
CA GLY A 596 11.75 5.11 29.58
C GLY A 596 12.83 4.94 30.64
N PHE A 597 14.08 5.15 30.24
CA PHE A 597 15.21 5.08 31.16
C PHE A 597 16.33 6.03 30.77
N VAL A 598 17.16 6.37 31.73
CA VAL A 598 18.33 7.25 31.62
C VAL A 598 19.54 6.50 32.16
N VAL A 599 20.54 6.31 31.32
CA VAL A 599 21.84 5.79 31.75
C VAL A 599 22.77 6.97 31.95
N THR A 600 23.29 7.09 33.15
CA THR A 600 24.27 8.11 33.57
C THR A 600 25.65 7.46 33.63
N TYR A 601 26.63 8.08 32.99
CA TYR A 601 28.00 7.56 32.91
C TYR A 601 29.06 8.64 33.00
N SER A 602 30.26 8.27 33.38
CA SER A 602 31.45 9.15 33.36
C SER A 602 32.28 8.83 32.14
N PRO A 603 32.45 9.80 31.19
CA PRO A 603 33.17 9.52 29.93
C PRO A 603 34.59 9.08 30.22
N GLY A 604 34.97 7.90 29.74
CA GLY A 604 36.30 7.32 29.79
C GLY A 604 37.16 7.71 28.58
N LYS A 605 38.43 7.26 28.61
CA LYS A 605 39.33 7.43 27.43
C LYS A 605 38.99 6.53 26.25
N SER A 606 38.25 5.44 26.52
CA SER A 606 37.80 4.44 25.53
C SER A 606 36.44 4.74 24.95
N ASP A 607 35.70 5.73 25.46
CA ASP A 607 34.40 6.11 24.91
C ASP A 607 34.58 6.75 23.52
N ILE A 608 33.99 6.10 22.52
CA ILE A 608 34.14 6.50 21.12
C ILE A 608 32.79 7.07 20.63
N ARG A 609 32.79 8.32 20.18
CA ARG A 609 31.69 8.94 19.47
C ARG A 609 32.08 9.21 18.02
N ARG A 610 31.35 8.59 17.08
CA ARG A 610 31.57 8.80 15.64
C ARG A 610 30.30 9.35 14.98
N THR A 611 30.44 10.46 14.28
CA THR A 611 29.34 11.20 13.65
C THR A 611 29.35 11.18 12.11
N ASN A 612 30.22 10.40 11.46
CA ASN A 612 30.33 10.39 10.01
C ASN A 612 30.52 8.99 9.44
N THR A 613 29.55 8.53 8.64
CA THR A 613 29.50 7.19 8.04
C THR A 613 30.42 7.00 6.83
N ARG A 614 31.02 8.06 6.28
CA ARG A 614 31.96 7.92 5.17
C ARG A 614 33.19 7.08 5.53
N THR A 615 33.48 6.91 6.82
CA THR A 615 34.61 6.12 7.32
C THR A 615 34.33 4.62 7.37
N PHE A 616 33.08 4.16 7.21
CA PHE A 616 32.69 2.75 7.32
C PHE A 616 32.74 1.96 6.02
N SER A 617 32.83 2.65 4.85
CA SER A 617 32.85 1.98 3.54
C SER A 617 34.23 1.44 3.12
N SER A 618 35.31 1.69 3.88
CA SER A 618 36.68 1.40 3.46
C SER A 618 37.43 0.42 4.35
N ARG A 619 36.78 -0.64 4.84
CA ARG A 619 37.49 -1.71 5.54
C ARG A 619 37.80 -2.94 4.65
N GLY A 620 37.85 -2.73 3.33
CA GLY A 620 38.51 -3.62 2.38
C GLY A 620 39.64 -2.84 1.74
N GLU A 621 40.88 -3.15 2.10
CA GLU A 621 42.14 -2.57 1.58
C GLU A 621 42.67 -1.33 2.28
N MET A 622 43.52 -1.55 3.27
CA MET A 622 44.57 -0.62 3.65
C MET A 622 45.95 -1.28 3.58
N THR A 623 46.56 -1.18 2.43
CA THR A 623 48.02 -1.15 2.34
C THR A 623 48.40 0.06 1.47
N GLY A 624 49.11 1.02 2.08
CA GLY A 624 50.07 1.86 1.38
C GLY A 624 49.72 3.34 1.14
N LYS A 625 50.30 4.17 1.98
CA LYS A 625 50.99 5.46 1.70
C LYS A 625 50.23 6.70 1.22
N GLU A 626 50.21 7.64 2.14
CA GLU A 626 50.52 9.09 2.02
C GLU A 626 50.31 9.80 0.68
N ASN A 627 49.44 10.86 0.70
CA ASN A 627 49.92 12.24 0.49
C ASN A 627 48.77 13.24 0.75
N ALA A 628 49.10 14.24 1.56
CA ALA A 628 48.30 15.41 1.82
C ALA A 628 48.25 16.32 0.59
N THR A 629 47.05 16.80 0.25
CA THR A 629 46.93 18.09 -0.46
C THR A 629 45.64 18.77 0.00
N GLU A 630 45.86 19.94 0.59
CA GLU A 630 44.82 20.91 0.97
C GLU A 630 44.08 21.40 -0.28
N GLN A 631 42.76 21.44 -0.20
CA GLN A 631 41.96 22.39 -0.95
C GLN A 631 40.96 23.10 -0.02
N LYS A 632 41.25 24.40 0.14
CA LYS A 632 40.37 25.44 0.67
C LYS A 632 39.17 25.57 -0.28
N ASP A 633 37.95 25.63 0.27
CA ASP A 633 36.99 26.61 -0.22
C ASP A 633 35.78 26.79 0.72
N ALA A 634 35.43 28.07 0.80
CA ALA A 634 34.17 28.70 1.21
C ALA A 634 33.91 28.91 2.71
N SER A 635 34.32 30.07 3.13
CA SER A 635 34.05 30.77 4.38
C SER A 635 32.57 31.09 4.59
N ILE A 636 32.00 30.65 5.72
CA ILE A 636 30.84 31.24 6.36
C ILE A 636 31.31 32.32 7.35
N PRO A 637 30.65 33.49 7.44
CA PRO A 637 31.15 34.60 8.25
C PRO A 637 31.18 34.28 9.75
N ALA A 638 32.29 34.57 10.37
CA ALA A 638 32.61 34.31 11.78
C ALA A 638 31.76 35.09 12.80
N SER A 639 30.74 35.84 12.39
CA SER A 639 29.93 36.67 13.29
C SER A 639 28.76 35.96 13.96
N LEU A 640 28.32 34.78 13.47
CA LEU A 640 27.19 34.00 14.08
C LEU A 640 27.69 32.92 15.05
N ALA A 641 28.93 32.50 14.99
CA ALA A 641 29.52 31.49 15.89
C ALA A 641 29.83 32.03 17.29
N ASN A 642 29.98 33.35 17.46
CA ASN A 642 30.30 33.95 18.75
C ASN A 642 29.14 34.30 19.66
N LEU A 643 27.89 34.06 19.22
CA LEU A 643 26.69 34.34 20.05
C LEU A 643 26.19 33.12 20.82
N LEU A 644 26.74 31.92 20.60
CA LEU A 644 26.33 30.68 21.26
C LEU A 644 27.38 30.11 22.24
N THR A 645 28.49 30.78 22.45
CA THR A 645 29.48 30.41 23.49
C THR A 645 29.41 31.40 24.63
N SER A 646 28.44 31.24 25.52
CA SER A 646 28.56 31.81 26.87
C SER A 646 29.69 31.10 27.61
N LYS A 647 30.72 31.85 27.92
CA LYS A 647 31.80 31.46 28.86
C LYS A 647 31.17 30.96 30.16
N SER A 648 31.27 29.66 30.43
CA SER A 648 31.20 29.14 31.79
C SER A 648 32.63 28.84 32.23
N SER A 649 33.02 29.49 33.32
CA SER A 649 34.27 29.38 34.04
C SER A 649 34.58 27.93 34.43
N SER A 650 35.83 27.56 34.24
CA SER A 650 36.49 26.34 34.67
C SER A 650 36.29 26.01 36.14
N SER A 651 35.59 24.90 36.41
CA SER A 651 35.83 24.05 37.55
C SER A 651 35.77 22.59 37.04
N SER A 652 36.89 21.88 37.18
CA SER A 652 37.08 20.49 36.76
C SER A 652 36.35 19.54 37.67
N SER A 653 35.06 19.34 37.45
CA SER A 653 34.34 18.13 37.86
C SER A 653 34.23 17.23 36.63
N PRO A 654 34.37 15.88 36.75
CA PRO A 654 34.20 14.98 35.63
C PRO A 654 32.80 15.22 35.03
N SER A 655 32.75 15.52 33.74
CA SER A 655 31.48 15.84 33.03
C SER A 655 30.67 14.58 32.93
N VAL A 656 29.74 14.39 33.84
CA VAL A 656 28.77 13.27 33.83
C VAL A 656 27.88 13.43 32.58
N ARG A 657 27.75 12.39 31.75
CA ARG A 657 26.93 12.32 30.59
C ARG A 657 25.69 11.41 30.77
N ARG A 658 24.72 11.56 29.87
CA ARG A 658 23.46 10.82 29.92
C ARG A 658 23.06 10.30 28.56
N LEU A 659 22.67 9.02 28.50
CA LEU A 659 21.89 8.46 27.40
C LEU A 659 20.45 8.33 27.87
N VAL A 660 19.52 8.80 27.04
CA VAL A 660 18.09 8.87 27.39
C VAL A 660 17.29 8.08 26.37
N PHE A 661 16.47 7.16 26.82
CA PHE A 661 15.68 6.28 25.97
C PHE A 661 14.23 6.19 26.45
N LYS A 662 13.31 6.11 25.49
CA LYS A 662 11.89 5.84 25.72
C LYS A 662 11.50 4.59 24.95
N ALA A 663 10.70 3.72 25.56
CA ALA A 663 10.14 2.57 24.86
C ALA A 663 9.29 3.03 23.67
N THR A 664 9.35 2.28 22.58
CA THR A 664 8.44 2.46 21.45
C THR A 664 7.11 1.82 21.77
N ASN A 665 6.00 2.47 21.37
CA ASN A 665 4.67 1.90 21.56
C ASN A 665 4.55 0.56 20.81
N VAL A 666 3.80 -0.38 21.40
CA VAL A 666 3.48 -1.65 20.75
C VAL A 666 2.70 -1.40 19.47
N ASP A 667 3.14 -2.02 18.37
CA ASP A 667 2.51 -1.91 17.06
C ASP A 667 1.07 -2.46 17.08
N SER A 668 0.15 -1.78 16.38
CA SER A 668 -1.24 -2.23 16.18
C SER A 668 -1.38 -3.37 15.18
N SER A 669 -0.31 -3.74 14.46
CA SER A 669 -0.33 -4.77 13.41
C SER A 669 -0.66 -6.16 13.99
N VAL A 670 -1.51 -6.91 13.27
CA VAL A 670 -1.93 -8.27 13.67
C VAL A 670 -0.76 -9.26 13.61
N ALA A 671 0.25 -9.02 12.78
CA ALA A 671 1.44 -9.85 12.69
C ALA A 671 2.18 -9.97 14.04
N VAL A 672 2.04 -8.95 14.91
CA VAL A 672 2.56 -8.96 16.29
C VAL A 672 1.73 -9.83 17.23
N VAL A 673 0.44 -10.04 16.89
CA VAL A 673 -0.50 -10.79 17.76
C VAL A 673 -0.35 -12.31 17.62
N GLY A 674 0.23 -12.79 16.52
CA GLY A 674 0.40 -14.22 16.23
C GLY A 674 1.61 -14.92 16.87
N ASN A 675 2.49 -14.18 17.55
CA ASN A 675 3.59 -14.78 18.30
C ASN A 675 3.13 -15.12 19.71
N ASP A 676 2.99 -16.40 20.04
CA ASP A 676 2.43 -16.98 21.27
C ASP A 676 3.25 -16.75 22.57
N GLY A 677 4.04 -15.69 22.64
CA GLY A 677 4.69 -15.28 23.89
C GLY A 677 3.89 -14.23 24.65
N PRO A 678 3.94 -14.19 25.99
CA PRO A 678 3.33 -13.12 26.76
C PRO A 678 3.97 -11.79 26.35
N LYS A 679 3.17 -10.89 25.77
CA LYS A 679 3.63 -9.56 25.34
C LYS A 679 4.07 -8.76 26.56
N GLN A 680 5.34 -8.34 26.56
CA GLN A 680 5.84 -7.42 27.56
C GLN A 680 5.21 -6.04 27.35
N THR A 681 4.79 -5.41 28.45
CA THR A 681 4.42 -3.99 28.42
C THR A 681 5.68 -3.13 28.24
N GLU A 682 5.52 -1.87 27.79
CA GLU A 682 6.63 -0.94 27.65
C GLU A 682 7.43 -0.79 28.96
N THR A 683 6.75 -0.77 30.11
CA THR A 683 7.38 -0.76 31.43
C THR A 683 8.19 -2.04 31.71
N GLN A 684 7.64 -3.20 31.33
CA GLN A 684 8.35 -4.48 31.47
C GLN A 684 9.59 -4.54 30.58
N GLN A 685 9.47 -4.09 29.33
CA GLN A 685 10.59 -4.02 28.40
C GLN A 685 11.72 -3.15 28.94
N VAL A 686 11.40 -1.94 29.42
CA VAL A 686 12.38 -1.02 30.03
C VAL A 686 13.02 -1.63 31.23
N SER A 687 12.25 -2.26 32.11
CA SER A 687 12.77 -2.93 33.31
C SER A 687 13.73 -4.07 32.96
N THR A 688 13.43 -4.88 31.96
CA THR A 688 14.30 -5.96 31.49
C THR A 688 15.62 -5.41 30.95
N ILE A 689 15.56 -4.39 30.06
CA ILE A 689 16.77 -3.74 29.50
C ILE A 689 17.65 -3.19 30.60
N CYS A 690 17.09 -2.47 31.59
CA CYS A 690 17.82 -1.90 32.68
C CYS A 690 18.47 -2.99 33.59
N GLY A 691 17.75 -4.09 33.82
CA GLY A 691 18.26 -5.23 34.55
C GLY A 691 19.44 -5.92 33.87
N ASP A 692 19.39 -6.08 32.57
CA ASP A 692 20.50 -6.66 31.80
C ASP A 692 21.72 -5.74 31.78
N ILE A 693 21.53 -4.43 31.62
CA ILE A 693 22.64 -3.44 31.71
C ILE A 693 23.24 -3.47 33.10
N GLU A 694 22.44 -3.44 34.17
CA GLU A 694 22.94 -3.48 35.55
C GLU A 694 23.73 -4.78 35.83
N ARG A 695 23.19 -5.93 35.43
CA ARG A 695 23.82 -7.24 35.61
C ARG A 695 25.23 -7.27 35.01
N LEU A 696 25.35 -6.89 33.72
CA LEU A 696 26.63 -6.93 33.02
C LEU A 696 27.61 -5.86 33.54
N ALA A 697 27.10 -4.66 33.89
CA ALA A 697 27.96 -3.63 34.50
C ALA A 697 28.51 -4.06 35.86
N LEU A 698 27.71 -4.71 36.68
CA LEU A 698 28.15 -5.22 37.97
C LEU A 698 29.09 -6.43 37.86
N GLU A 699 28.91 -7.30 36.84
CA GLU A 699 29.82 -8.41 36.55
C GLU A 699 31.22 -7.89 36.22
N ARG A 700 31.36 -6.81 35.47
CA ARG A 700 32.66 -6.18 35.14
C ARG A 700 33.30 -5.43 36.29
N LEU A 701 32.51 -4.82 37.18
CA LEU A 701 33.02 -4.16 38.37
C LEU A 701 33.62 -5.15 39.41
N VAL A 702 33.24 -6.45 39.33
CA VAL A 702 33.80 -7.51 40.21
C VAL A 702 35.24 -7.90 39.88
N GLU A 703 35.73 -7.58 38.66
CA GLU A 703 37.14 -7.77 38.31
C GLU A 703 38.09 -6.82 39.08
N HIS A 704 37.55 -5.82 39.83
CA HIS A 704 38.31 -4.93 40.72
C HIS A 704 37.86 -5.14 42.18
N PRO A 705 38.51 -6.03 42.97
CA PRO A 705 38.09 -6.35 44.33
C PRO A 705 38.36 -5.18 45.29
N GLY A 706 37.30 -4.57 45.81
CA GLY A 706 37.41 -3.55 46.86
C GLY A 706 36.22 -2.62 47.08
N GLU A 707 35.23 -2.58 46.23
CA GLU A 707 34.07 -1.69 46.39
C GLU A 707 32.77 -2.46 46.72
N GLU A 708 32.02 -1.93 47.70
CA GLU A 708 30.68 -2.47 48.05
C GLU A 708 29.75 -2.36 46.84
N ARG A 709 29.01 -3.44 46.53
CA ARG A 709 28.02 -3.54 45.45
C ARG A 709 26.91 -2.51 45.67
N LYS A 710 27.03 -1.34 45.06
CA LYS A 710 25.98 -0.34 45.03
C LYS A 710 25.05 -0.66 43.87
N ARG A 711 23.76 -0.77 44.13
CA ARG A 711 22.75 -0.89 43.05
C ARG A 711 22.83 0.33 42.14
N LEU A 712 22.86 0.09 40.84
CA LEU A 712 22.89 1.16 39.81
C LEU A 712 21.48 1.64 39.46
N ILE A 713 20.46 0.79 39.68
CA ILE A 713 19.09 1.06 39.31
C ILE A 713 18.35 1.88 40.36
N GLU A 714 17.78 3.00 39.92
CA GLU A 714 16.81 3.84 40.63
C GLU A 714 15.48 3.84 39.87
N THR A 715 14.37 3.54 40.57
CA THR A 715 13.02 3.60 40.00
C THR A 715 12.36 4.93 40.35
N GLY A 716 11.79 5.61 39.34
CA GLY A 716 11.07 6.86 39.52
C GLY A 716 10.80 7.58 38.22
N PRO A 717 9.86 8.53 38.19
CA PRO A 717 9.50 9.24 36.97
C PRO A 717 10.71 10.00 36.41
N ILE A 718 10.90 9.90 35.07
CA ILE A 718 11.87 10.68 34.34
C ILE A 718 11.24 12.04 34.00
N ILE A 719 10.02 12.01 33.45
CA ILE A 719 9.12 13.15 33.32
C ILE A 719 7.73 12.69 33.71
N SER A 720 7.16 13.30 34.74
CA SER A 720 5.80 13.01 35.21
C SER A 720 4.74 13.68 34.37
N VAL A 721 3.47 13.26 34.49
CA VAL A 721 2.31 13.90 33.83
C VAL A 721 2.22 15.39 34.18
N GLU A 722 2.46 15.75 35.44
CA GLU A 722 2.40 17.15 35.90
C GLU A 722 3.51 18.01 35.26
N GLU A 723 4.68 17.43 35.10
CA GLU A 723 5.82 18.08 34.46
C GLU A 723 5.64 18.23 32.95
N ALA A 724 5.07 17.21 32.29
CA ALA A 724 4.71 17.25 30.88
C ALA A 724 3.62 18.29 30.57
N LYS A 725 2.60 18.42 31.43
CA LYS A 725 1.55 19.45 31.30
C LYS A 725 2.09 20.87 31.27
N LYS A 726 3.16 21.16 32.02
CA LYS A 726 3.82 22.47 32.05
C LYS A 726 4.59 22.76 30.75
N ASN A 727 4.99 21.71 30.03
CA ASN A 727 5.84 21.81 28.84
C ASN A 727 5.04 21.73 27.53
N THR A 728 3.80 21.23 27.53
CA THR A 728 2.93 21.17 26.34
C THR A 728 2.43 22.56 26.00
N GLY A 729 2.91 23.14 24.92
CA GLY A 729 2.61 24.52 24.53
C GLY A 729 1.20 24.70 23.95
N LEU A 730 0.61 25.90 24.16
CA LEU A 730 -0.69 26.30 23.60
C LEU A 730 -0.78 26.14 22.06
N LEU A 731 0.32 26.36 21.35
CA LEU A 731 0.39 26.23 19.89
C LEU A 731 0.28 24.75 19.44
N GLU A 732 0.79 23.83 20.23
CA GLU A 732 0.73 22.39 19.95
C GLU A 732 -0.70 21.87 20.17
N GLN A 733 -1.36 22.31 21.22
CA GLN A 733 -2.78 22.02 21.50
C GLN A 733 -3.71 22.60 20.43
N LEU A 734 -3.46 23.84 19.99
CA LEU A 734 -4.21 24.48 18.90
C LEU A 734 -4.00 23.76 17.56
N GLY A 735 -2.76 23.37 17.26
CA GLY A 735 -2.45 22.61 16.04
C GLY A 735 -3.15 21.24 16.01
N HIS A 736 -3.19 20.52 17.13
CA HIS A 736 -3.92 19.28 17.27
C HIS A 736 -5.44 19.47 17.15
N SER A 737 -5.98 20.50 17.84
CA SER A 737 -7.42 20.82 17.78
C SER A 737 -7.87 21.20 16.37
N LEU A 738 -7.06 21.95 15.61
CA LEU A 738 -7.34 22.27 14.22
C LEU A 738 -7.31 21.03 13.32
N LYS A 739 -6.33 20.14 13.51
CA LYS A 739 -6.28 18.85 12.80
C LYS A 739 -7.50 17.99 13.13
N LYS A 740 -7.89 17.91 14.41
CA LYS A 740 -9.07 17.16 14.86
C LYS A 740 -10.37 17.74 14.27
N MET A 741 -10.49 19.06 14.13
CA MET A 741 -11.64 19.72 13.53
C MET A 741 -11.75 19.44 12.02
N VAL A 742 -10.63 19.41 11.30
CA VAL A 742 -10.58 19.05 9.87
C VAL A 742 -10.88 17.57 9.67
N TRP A 743 -10.52 16.74 10.65
CA TRP A 743 -10.78 15.31 10.63
C TRP A 743 -12.22 14.94 11.01
N ALA A 744 -12.86 15.73 11.89
CA ALA A 744 -14.27 15.53 12.28
C ALA A 744 -15.25 15.90 11.16
#